data_e9adb8137f3c40671c861f7028f0c189
#
_entry.id   e9adb8137f3c40671c861f7028f0c189
#
_cell.length_a   1.000
_cell.length_b   1.000
_cell.length_c   1.000
_cell.angle_alpha   90.00
_cell.angle_beta   90.00
_cell.angle_gamma   90.00
#
_symmetry.space_group_name_H-M   'P 1'
#
loop_
_entity.id
_entity.type
_entity.pdbx_description
1 polymer ?
#
loop_
_entity_poly.entity_id
_entity_poly.type
_entity_poly.pdbx_seq_one_letter_code
_entity_poly.pdbx_strand_id
1 'polypeptide(L)'
;MANLRFEVVAEAFKKKPLDVIAPVERPSEFFGKNVFNRAKMYKYLPRDVYEKLIDVIDNGSRLDRSIADAVAKGIQQWANENGVTHYTHWFQPLTEGTAEKHDAFIEHDGKGGMIEEFSGKLLVQQEPDASSFPSGGIRNTFEARGYSAWDPTSPVFIIDDTLCIPTIFISYTGEALDYKAPLLRALHAVNVAATDVCHYFYPDVKKVTSNLGWEQEYFLVDEDLFSARPDLMLTGRTLMGHDSAKNQQMDDHYFGTIPERVQAFMKDLEIQALELGIPCKTRHNEVAPNQFELAPIFEETNLAVDHNMLLMSLMKKIARKHGFRALLHEKPFAGINGSGKHNNWSLSTDTGVLLHGPGKTPEDNLRFVVFIVETLMGVYHHNGLLKASIMSATNAHRLGANEAPPAIISSFLGKQLSGILDHIEKSDKDELFNVAGKQGMKLDIPEIPELMIDNTDRNRTSPFAFTGNRFEFRAVGSEANCASAMIVLNTAVAEALTDFKTRVDALIAKGEDTTSAIIDVIREDIKTCKPIHFDGNGYSDEWVEEAQKRGLDCETSCPVIFERYLDKDSIKMFESMNVMKKNELEARNEVKWETYTKKIQIEARVMGDLSMNHIIPIATHYQSQLAKNVQSMYVIFPKEKAASLTSRNVKIIEEIAERTQNIETGVEELVDARKVANKIEDEHLKAIAYHDTVAPKMEEIRYQIDKLELIVADELWTLPKYRELLFIR
;
A
#
# COMPACT_ATOMS: atom_id res chain seq x y z
N MET A 1 0.84 42.75 -7.50
CA MET A 1 1.26 41.71 -6.56
C MET A 1 2.04 40.67 -7.38
N ALA A 2 3.23 40.30 -6.94
CA ALA A 2 3.96 39.22 -7.55
C ALA A 2 3.07 37.95 -7.49
N ASN A 3 3.09 37.16 -8.54
CA ASN A 3 2.33 35.91 -8.55
C ASN A 3 3.07 34.91 -7.68
N LEU A 4 2.45 34.43 -6.60
CA LEU A 4 3.02 33.46 -5.65
C LEU A 4 3.67 32.28 -6.38
N ARG A 5 3.08 31.80 -7.47
CA ARG A 5 3.62 30.71 -8.27
C ARG A 5 5.05 30.99 -8.76
N PHE A 6 5.35 32.16 -9.29
CA PHE A 6 6.71 32.50 -9.76
C PHE A 6 7.70 32.68 -8.60
N GLU A 7 7.23 33.15 -7.46
CA GLU A 7 8.06 33.26 -6.26
C GLU A 7 8.47 31.86 -5.77
N VAL A 8 7.52 30.93 -5.60
CA VAL A 8 7.84 29.56 -5.14
C VAL A 8 8.67 28.77 -6.17
N VAL A 9 8.46 28.97 -7.47
CA VAL A 9 9.31 28.40 -8.51
C VAL A 9 10.74 28.92 -8.38
N ALA A 10 10.92 30.24 -8.18
CA ALA A 10 12.24 30.84 -8.01
C ALA A 10 12.94 30.35 -6.73
N GLU A 11 12.22 30.13 -5.65
CA GLU A 11 12.78 29.55 -4.41
C GLU A 11 13.16 28.08 -4.60
N ALA A 12 12.32 27.27 -5.26
CA ALA A 12 12.61 25.87 -5.54
C ALA A 12 13.94 25.71 -6.33
N PHE A 13 14.19 26.57 -7.32
CA PHE A 13 15.45 26.56 -8.10
C PHE A 13 16.71 26.93 -7.31
N LYS A 14 16.56 27.57 -6.16
CA LYS A 14 17.72 27.95 -5.30
C LYS A 14 18.14 26.83 -4.37
N LYS A 15 17.29 25.84 -4.15
CA LYS A 15 17.56 24.75 -3.20
C LYS A 15 18.69 23.87 -3.71
N LYS A 16 19.53 23.48 -2.77
CA LYS A 16 20.66 22.58 -3.02
C LYS A 16 20.53 21.31 -2.18
N PRO A 17 21.19 20.20 -2.57
CA PRO A 17 21.23 19.01 -1.74
C PRO A 17 21.80 19.32 -0.37
N LEU A 18 21.24 18.72 0.67
CA LEU A 18 21.82 18.75 2.01
C LEU A 18 23.01 17.77 2.09
N ASP A 19 24.02 18.17 2.84
CA ASP A 19 25.10 17.25 3.17
C ASP A 19 24.61 16.19 4.15
N VAL A 20 24.62 14.93 3.72
CA VAL A 20 24.27 13.78 4.55
C VAL A 20 25.54 13.05 4.93
N ILE A 21 25.88 13.12 6.22
CA ILE A 21 27.05 12.41 6.78
C ILE A 21 26.66 10.96 7.01
N ALA A 22 27.23 10.05 6.22
CA ALA A 22 27.06 8.63 6.44
C ALA A 22 27.88 8.17 7.64
N PRO A 23 27.41 7.18 8.42
CA PRO A 23 28.25 6.49 9.40
C PRO A 23 29.54 5.98 8.76
N VAL A 24 30.64 5.99 9.51
CA VAL A 24 31.92 5.42 9.06
C VAL A 24 31.87 3.90 9.04
N GLU A 25 31.03 3.33 9.89
CA GLU A 25 30.75 1.91 10.00
C GLU A 25 30.07 1.38 8.75
N ARG A 26 30.21 0.09 8.48
CA ARG A 26 29.50 -0.59 7.39
C ARG A 26 28.00 -0.68 7.72
N PRO A 27 27.11 -0.70 6.72
CA PRO A 27 25.67 -0.85 6.96
C PRO A 27 25.30 -2.02 7.88
N SER A 28 26.00 -3.16 7.78
CA SER A 28 25.80 -4.32 8.64
C SER A 28 26.19 -4.11 10.10
N GLU A 29 27.02 -3.11 10.40
CA GLU A 29 27.53 -2.84 11.75
C GLU A 29 26.60 -1.90 12.53
N PHE A 30 25.94 -0.95 11.84
CA PHE A 30 24.96 -0.06 12.47
C PHE A 30 23.49 -0.48 12.24
N PHE A 31 23.25 -1.55 11.47
CA PHE A 31 21.90 -2.10 11.25
C PHE A 31 21.20 -2.45 12.57
N GLY A 32 20.00 -1.93 12.77
CA GLY A 32 19.23 -2.12 14.00
C GLY A 32 19.85 -1.47 15.24
N LYS A 33 20.68 -0.42 15.08
CA LYS A 33 21.26 0.33 16.19
C LYS A 33 20.20 0.84 17.16
N ASN A 34 19.06 1.27 16.65
CA ASN A 34 17.93 1.81 17.41
C ASN A 34 16.82 0.78 17.66
N VAL A 35 17.12 -0.52 17.58
CA VAL A 35 16.18 -1.62 17.79
C VAL A 35 16.63 -2.50 18.94
N PHE A 36 15.72 -2.88 19.85
CA PHE A 36 15.98 -3.85 20.90
C PHE A 36 15.97 -5.27 20.33
N ASN A 37 16.98 -5.57 19.51
CA ASN A 37 17.16 -6.83 18.81
C ASN A 37 17.68 -7.95 19.72
N ARG A 38 17.78 -9.18 19.20
CA ARG A 38 18.21 -10.36 19.96
C ARG A 38 19.56 -10.17 20.67
N ALA A 39 20.50 -9.46 20.07
CA ALA A 39 21.80 -9.19 20.70
C ALA A 39 21.66 -8.29 21.95
N LYS A 40 20.77 -7.28 21.86
CA LYS A 40 20.45 -6.42 23.00
C LYS A 40 19.60 -7.13 24.03
N MET A 41 18.62 -7.95 23.61
CA MET A 41 17.87 -8.81 24.52
C MET A 41 18.82 -9.70 25.34
N TYR A 42 19.78 -10.34 24.68
CA TYR A 42 20.79 -11.17 25.36
C TYR A 42 21.70 -10.37 26.34
N LYS A 43 22.01 -9.11 25.98
CA LYS A 43 22.87 -8.24 26.83
C LYS A 43 22.14 -7.71 28.07
N TYR A 44 20.87 -7.33 27.93
CA TYR A 44 20.14 -6.58 28.95
C TYR A 44 19.14 -7.42 29.76
N LEU A 45 18.82 -8.64 29.34
CA LEU A 45 17.88 -9.51 30.06
C LEU A 45 18.62 -10.61 30.84
N PRO A 46 18.08 -11.03 31.99
CA PRO A 46 18.50 -12.28 32.64
C PRO A 46 18.38 -13.46 31.67
N ARG A 47 19.29 -14.45 31.79
CA ARG A 47 19.38 -15.53 30.83
C ARG A 47 18.10 -16.35 30.67
N ASP A 48 17.46 -16.68 31.77
CA ASP A 48 16.19 -17.41 31.79
C ASP A 48 15.03 -16.62 31.20
N VAL A 49 15.01 -15.29 31.38
CA VAL A 49 14.04 -14.36 30.77
C VAL A 49 14.26 -14.27 29.26
N TYR A 50 15.51 -14.15 28.84
CA TYR A 50 15.87 -14.14 27.43
C TYR A 50 15.42 -15.42 26.74
N GLU A 51 15.74 -16.60 27.28
CA GLU A 51 15.36 -17.90 26.69
C GLU A 51 13.85 -18.05 26.55
N LYS A 52 13.08 -17.64 27.55
CA LYS A 52 11.61 -17.64 27.49
C LYS A 52 11.06 -16.68 26.45
N LEU A 53 11.62 -15.46 26.36
CA LEU A 53 11.19 -14.46 25.37
C LEU A 53 11.48 -14.93 23.94
N ILE A 54 12.65 -15.54 23.71
CA ILE A 54 13.00 -16.09 22.41
C ILE A 54 12.10 -17.27 22.02
N ASP A 55 11.71 -18.11 22.99
CA ASP A 55 10.74 -19.19 22.72
C ASP A 55 9.36 -18.65 22.29
N VAL A 56 8.91 -17.56 22.90
CA VAL A 56 7.68 -16.87 22.45
C VAL A 56 7.83 -16.36 21.01
N ILE A 57 8.95 -15.71 20.67
CA ILE A 57 9.20 -15.12 19.35
C ILE A 57 9.32 -16.22 18.28
N ASP A 58 10.09 -17.27 18.54
CA ASP A 58 10.42 -18.29 17.54
C ASP A 58 9.33 -19.36 17.38
N ASN A 59 8.78 -19.82 18.51
CA ASN A 59 7.89 -20.98 18.56
C ASN A 59 6.42 -20.59 18.77
N GLY A 60 6.11 -19.29 19.03
CA GLY A 60 4.74 -18.84 19.30
C GLY A 60 4.20 -19.31 20.67
N SER A 61 5.09 -19.65 21.61
CA SER A 61 4.72 -20.00 22.97
C SER A 61 3.98 -18.86 23.66
N ARG A 62 3.12 -19.18 24.62
CA ARG A 62 2.39 -18.16 25.37
C ARG A 62 3.33 -17.32 26.24
N LEU A 63 3.25 -15.99 26.13
CA LEU A 63 4.00 -15.07 26.96
C LEU A 63 3.55 -15.19 28.42
N ASP A 64 4.51 -15.50 29.33
CA ASP A 64 4.28 -15.49 30.75
C ASP A 64 4.45 -14.06 31.30
N ARG A 65 3.36 -13.50 31.86
CA ARG A 65 3.39 -12.16 32.48
C ARG A 65 4.42 -12.03 33.61
N SER A 66 4.85 -13.14 34.21
CA SER A 66 5.85 -13.13 35.29
C SER A 66 7.23 -12.61 34.85
N ILE A 67 7.54 -12.66 33.54
CA ILE A 67 8.82 -12.12 33.02
C ILE A 67 8.73 -10.65 32.57
N ALA A 68 7.52 -10.08 32.51
CA ALA A 68 7.28 -8.75 31.93
C ALA A 68 8.06 -7.64 32.65
N ASP A 69 8.16 -7.68 33.99
CA ASP A 69 8.92 -6.69 34.75
C ASP A 69 10.44 -6.77 34.46
N ALA A 70 10.97 -7.98 34.31
CA ALA A 70 12.39 -8.15 33.98
C ALA A 70 12.69 -7.68 32.53
N VAL A 71 11.76 -7.94 31.58
CA VAL A 71 11.88 -7.45 30.21
C VAL A 71 11.79 -5.93 30.17
N ALA A 72 10.78 -5.33 30.88
CA ALA A 72 10.62 -3.88 30.96
C ALA A 72 11.86 -3.18 31.52
N LYS A 73 12.45 -3.71 32.60
CA LYS A 73 13.69 -3.18 33.16
C LYS A 73 14.88 -3.24 32.19
N GLY A 74 15.03 -4.35 31.48
CA GLY A 74 16.10 -4.46 30.46
C GLY A 74 15.92 -3.49 29.31
N ILE A 75 14.69 -3.31 28.85
CA ILE A 75 14.34 -2.30 27.82
C ILE A 75 14.59 -0.89 28.34
N GLN A 76 14.15 -0.56 29.56
CA GLN A 76 14.34 0.75 30.19
C GLN A 76 15.83 1.07 30.36
N GLN A 77 16.64 0.11 30.82
CA GLN A 77 18.08 0.31 30.92
C GLN A 77 18.69 0.65 29.57
N TRP A 78 18.36 -0.10 28.53
CA TRP A 78 18.83 0.19 27.18
C TRP A 78 18.34 1.55 26.67
N ALA A 79 17.08 1.90 26.91
CA ALA A 79 16.49 3.18 26.53
C ALA A 79 17.22 4.35 27.20
N ASN A 80 17.44 4.27 28.52
CA ASN A 80 18.16 5.30 29.28
C ASN A 80 19.61 5.49 28.80
N GLU A 81 20.32 4.40 28.47
CA GLU A 81 21.67 4.46 27.89
C GLU A 81 21.69 5.16 26.52
N ASN A 82 20.57 5.23 25.82
CA ASN A 82 20.40 5.93 24.54
C ASN A 82 19.72 7.31 24.68
N GLY A 83 19.53 7.84 25.90
CA GLY A 83 18.98 9.17 26.14
C GLY A 83 17.48 9.30 25.93
N VAL A 84 16.76 8.19 25.94
CA VAL A 84 15.29 8.15 25.79
C VAL A 84 14.63 8.66 27.06
N THR A 85 13.61 9.49 26.91
CA THR A 85 12.86 10.12 28.01
C THR A 85 11.39 9.77 28.04
N HIS A 86 10.87 9.29 26.92
CA HIS A 86 9.45 8.95 26.73
C HIS A 86 9.28 7.54 26.18
N TYR A 87 8.08 6.99 26.32
CA TYR A 87 7.67 5.74 25.66
C TYR A 87 6.27 5.87 25.11
N THR A 88 5.96 5.04 24.11
CA THR A 88 4.63 4.96 23.50
C THR A 88 4.30 3.53 23.10
N HIS A 89 3.01 3.17 23.25
CA HIS A 89 2.46 2.04 22.52
C HIS A 89 2.21 2.48 21.07
N TRP A 90 2.93 1.88 20.15
CA TRP A 90 2.87 2.17 18.72
C TRP A 90 1.98 1.15 18.03
N PHE A 91 0.90 1.58 17.37
CA PHE A 91 -0.07 0.69 16.73
C PHE A 91 -0.58 1.25 15.40
N GLN A 92 -1.33 0.43 14.65
CA GLN A 92 -1.82 0.70 13.30
C GLN A 92 -3.35 0.73 13.31
N PRO A 93 -4.00 1.89 13.54
CA PRO A 93 -5.45 2.00 13.61
C PRO A 93 -6.13 1.71 12.26
N LEU A 94 -7.46 1.57 12.24
CA LEU A 94 -8.24 1.36 11.01
C LEU A 94 -8.21 2.55 10.04
N THR A 95 -7.82 3.73 10.50
CA THR A 95 -7.35 4.82 9.65
C THR A 95 -5.92 4.54 9.24
N GLU A 96 -5.57 4.85 8.02
CA GLU A 96 -4.21 4.65 7.53
C GLU A 96 -3.18 5.44 8.35
N GLY A 97 -1.97 4.89 8.50
CA GLY A 97 -0.91 5.47 9.29
C GLY A 97 -0.67 4.73 10.61
N THR A 98 0.05 5.39 11.52
CA THR A 98 0.40 4.88 12.85
C THR A 98 -0.13 5.81 13.93
N ALA A 99 -0.35 5.28 15.12
CA ALA A 99 -0.83 6.02 16.27
C ALA A 99 0.12 5.84 17.45
N GLU A 100 0.35 6.91 18.19
CA GLU A 100 1.25 7.01 19.33
C GLU A 100 0.77 8.07 20.33
N LYS A 101 1.02 7.79 21.61
CA LYS A 101 0.80 8.73 22.72
C LYS A 101 2.01 8.64 23.63
N HIS A 102 2.81 9.70 23.66
CA HIS A 102 4.08 9.73 24.37
C HIS A 102 3.86 10.01 25.85
N ASP A 103 4.22 9.05 26.71
CA ASP A 103 4.23 9.19 28.16
C ASP A 103 5.70 9.26 28.64
N ALA A 104 6.03 10.17 29.53
CA ALA A 104 7.37 10.26 30.10
C ALA A 104 7.61 9.13 31.09
N PHE A 105 8.87 8.70 31.27
CA PHE A 105 9.27 7.71 32.29
C PHE A 105 9.19 8.22 33.73
N ILE A 106 8.64 9.40 33.97
CA ILE A 106 8.64 10.05 35.29
C ILE A 106 7.52 9.55 36.18
N GLU A 107 7.88 9.09 37.39
CA GLU A 107 6.97 8.73 38.45
C GLU A 107 7.40 9.36 39.80
N HIS A 108 6.47 9.50 40.74
CA HIS A 108 6.78 9.96 42.10
C HIS A 108 7.51 8.88 42.91
N ASP A 109 8.62 9.25 43.60
CA ASP A 109 9.37 8.37 44.49
C ASP A 109 8.65 8.13 45.84
N GLY A 110 7.48 8.74 46.05
CA GLY A 110 6.74 8.71 47.33
C GLY A 110 7.40 9.50 48.46
N LYS A 111 8.51 10.20 48.23
CA LYS A 111 9.27 10.97 49.23
C LYS A 111 9.42 12.44 48.84
N GLY A 112 8.68 12.88 47.81
CA GLY A 112 8.72 14.27 47.32
C GLY A 112 9.72 14.50 46.19
N GLY A 113 10.33 13.43 45.65
CA GLY A 113 11.18 13.43 44.46
C GLY A 113 10.52 12.70 43.30
N MET A 114 11.25 12.60 42.20
CA MET A 114 10.86 11.91 40.98
C MET A 114 11.85 10.78 40.67
N ILE A 115 11.36 9.70 40.13
CA ILE A 115 12.15 8.58 39.62
C ILE A 115 11.75 8.28 38.19
N GLU A 116 12.62 7.61 37.46
CA GLU A 116 12.30 7.04 36.16
C GLU A 116 11.83 5.60 36.35
N GLU A 117 10.59 5.32 35.97
CA GLU A 117 10.01 3.98 36.10
C GLU A 117 9.34 3.54 34.80
N PHE A 118 9.58 2.27 34.44
CA PHE A 118 8.89 1.58 33.36
C PHE A 118 8.64 0.13 33.80
N SER A 119 7.41 -0.17 34.18
CA SER A 119 7.03 -1.49 34.71
C SER A 119 6.56 -2.45 33.62
N GLY A 120 6.57 -3.74 33.90
CA GLY A 120 6.01 -4.75 33.03
C GLY A 120 4.53 -4.54 32.73
N LYS A 121 3.78 -3.91 33.63
CA LYS A 121 2.38 -3.51 33.38
C LYS A 121 2.30 -2.50 32.22
N LEU A 122 3.16 -1.48 32.23
CA LEU A 122 3.21 -0.45 31.20
C LEU A 122 3.71 -0.99 29.86
N LEU A 123 4.60 -1.98 29.87
CA LEU A 123 5.06 -2.68 28.68
C LEU A 123 3.94 -3.50 28.04
N VAL A 124 3.24 -4.32 28.83
CA VAL A 124 2.33 -5.35 28.31
C VAL A 124 1.00 -4.78 27.86
N GLN A 125 0.46 -3.79 28.57
CA GLN A 125 -0.89 -3.30 28.32
C GLN A 125 -1.06 -1.85 28.75
N GLN A 126 -1.78 -1.09 27.93
CA GLN A 126 -2.30 0.24 28.27
C GLN A 126 -3.78 0.36 27.91
N GLU A 127 -4.43 1.39 28.41
CA GLU A 127 -5.82 1.74 28.16
C GLU A 127 -5.92 3.13 27.52
N PRO A 128 -5.51 3.29 26.24
CA PRO A 128 -5.54 4.58 25.58
C PRO A 128 -6.99 5.05 25.34
N ASP A 129 -7.15 6.38 25.30
CA ASP A 129 -8.39 6.99 24.81
C ASP A 129 -8.55 6.68 23.31
N ALA A 130 -9.64 6.03 22.97
CA ALA A 130 -9.96 5.59 21.61
C ALA A 130 -11.12 6.39 20.99
N SER A 131 -11.58 7.48 21.63
CA SER A 131 -12.77 8.23 21.19
C SER A 131 -12.61 8.85 19.80
N SER A 132 -11.38 9.18 19.38
CA SER A 132 -11.07 9.72 18.05
C SER A 132 -10.87 8.65 16.97
N PHE A 133 -10.75 7.37 17.34
CA PHE A 133 -10.56 6.29 16.37
C PHE A 133 -11.90 5.74 15.88
N PRO A 134 -12.06 5.51 14.56
CA PRO A 134 -13.27 4.92 14.02
C PRO A 134 -13.42 3.47 14.50
N SER A 135 -14.63 3.08 14.87
CA SER A 135 -14.93 1.74 15.38
C SER A 135 -16.03 0.99 14.60
N GLY A 136 -16.64 1.65 13.60
CA GLY A 136 -17.72 1.05 12.82
C GLY A 136 -18.89 0.53 13.65
N GLY A 137 -19.21 1.19 14.76
CA GLY A 137 -20.30 0.79 15.65
C GLY A 137 -19.98 -0.30 16.69
N ILE A 138 -18.78 -0.89 16.67
CA ILE A 138 -18.35 -1.85 17.70
C ILE A 138 -18.37 -1.20 19.08
N ARG A 139 -17.94 0.04 19.16
CA ARG A 139 -17.83 0.80 20.40
C ARG A 139 -18.91 1.87 20.47
N ASN A 140 -19.63 1.94 21.59
CA ASN A 140 -20.57 3.05 21.85
C ASN A 140 -19.82 4.36 22.12
N THR A 141 -20.44 5.50 21.83
CA THR A 141 -19.83 6.82 22.01
C THR A 141 -19.40 7.16 23.44
N PHE A 142 -19.99 6.52 24.45
CA PHE A 142 -19.60 6.69 25.86
C PHE A 142 -18.46 5.76 26.30
N GLU A 143 -18.07 4.78 25.49
CA GLU A 143 -16.91 3.91 25.73
C GLU A 143 -15.67 4.54 25.12
N ALA A 144 -15.00 5.40 25.90
CA ALA A 144 -13.88 6.21 25.40
C ALA A 144 -12.57 5.43 25.26
N ARG A 145 -12.44 4.23 25.84
CA ARG A 145 -11.16 3.51 25.93
C ARG A 145 -11.20 2.15 25.23
N GLY A 146 -10.03 1.73 24.75
CA GLY A 146 -9.72 0.36 24.34
C GLY A 146 -8.50 -0.15 25.10
N TYR A 147 -7.96 -1.29 24.65
CA TYR A 147 -6.71 -1.85 25.15
C TYR A 147 -5.68 -1.87 24.03
N SER A 148 -4.45 -1.40 24.34
CA SER A 148 -3.28 -1.75 23.55
C SER A 148 -2.52 -2.88 24.27
N ALA A 149 -2.00 -3.84 23.52
CA ALA A 149 -1.26 -4.96 24.07
C ALA A 149 0.02 -5.22 23.26
N TRP A 150 1.14 -5.37 23.98
CA TRP A 150 2.44 -5.60 23.39
C TRP A 150 2.49 -6.84 22.49
N ASP A 151 3.07 -6.68 21.31
CA ASP A 151 3.43 -7.77 20.43
C ASP A 151 4.94 -8.07 20.55
N PRO A 152 5.35 -9.14 21.24
CA PRO A 152 6.77 -9.48 21.39
C PRO A 152 7.43 -9.97 20.10
N THR A 153 6.66 -10.31 19.06
CA THR A 153 7.19 -10.76 17.77
C THR A 153 7.74 -9.62 16.91
N SER A 154 7.37 -8.37 17.24
CA SER A 154 7.96 -7.16 16.69
C SER A 154 8.86 -6.50 17.70
N PRO A 155 10.14 -6.21 17.36
CA PRO A 155 11.08 -5.64 18.31
C PRO A 155 10.72 -4.19 18.67
N VAL A 156 10.96 -3.82 19.92
CA VAL A 156 10.86 -2.45 20.42
C VAL A 156 11.99 -1.60 19.78
N PHE A 157 11.71 -0.35 19.45
CA PHE A 157 12.64 0.53 18.77
C PHE A 157 12.62 1.96 19.33
N ILE A 158 13.62 2.76 18.98
CA ILE A 158 13.76 4.16 19.43
C ILE A 158 13.66 5.08 18.23
N ILE A 159 12.76 6.08 18.31
CA ILE A 159 12.74 7.22 17.41
C ILE A 159 12.95 8.49 18.22
N ASP A 160 13.94 9.28 17.84
CA ASP A 160 14.35 10.49 18.55
C ASP A 160 14.62 10.18 20.05
N ASP A 161 13.80 10.69 20.96
CA ASP A 161 13.89 10.49 22.42
C ASP A 161 12.79 9.55 22.97
N THR A 162 12.13 8.80 22.10
CA THR A 162 10.95 8.01 22.45
C THR A 162 11.16 6.52 22.16
N LEU A 163 10.84 5.70 23.14
CA LEU A 163 10.76 4.24 23.02
C LEU A 163 9.41 3.85 22.43
N CYS A 164 9.41 3.23 21.26
CA CYS A 164 8.22 2.76 20.56
C CYS A 164 8.03 1.26 20.77
N ILE A 165 6.88 0.88 21.30
CA ILE A 165 6.51 -0.50 21.63
C ILE A 165 5.43 -0.96 20.64
N PRO A 166 5.71 -1.86 19.69
CA PRO A 166 4.70 -2.38 18.77
C PRO A 166 3.57 -3.11 19.52
N THR A 167 2.32 -2.73 19.25
CA THR A 167 1.15 -3.25 19.93
C THR A 167 0.00 -3.52 18.99
N ILE A 168 -0.90 -4.41 19.40
CA ILE A 168 -2.27 -4.49 18.88
C ILE A 168 -3.16 -3.49 19.61
N PHE A 169 -4.29 -3.14 18.99
CA PHE A 169 -5.30 -2.29 19.58
C PHE A 169 -6.70 -2.92 19.44
N ILE A 170 -7.38 -3.12 20.57
CA ILE A 170 -8.66 -3.82 20.65
C ILE A 170 -9.68 -3.05 21.48
N SER A 171 -10.97 -3.32 21.25
CA SER A 171 -12.07 -2.81 22.08
C SER A 171 -12.06 -3.43 23.47
N TYR A 172 -12.90 -2.92 24.39
CA TYR A 172 -13.12 -3.54 25.69
C TYR A 172 -13.68 -4.97 25.62
N THR A 173 -14.38 -5.31 24.56
CA THR A 173 -15.00 -6.63 24.32
C THR A 173 -14.09 -7.55 23.50
N GLY A 174 -12.93 -7.07 23.05
CA GLY A 174 -11.86 -7.87 22.43
C GLY A 174 -11.86 -7.87 20.91
N GLU A 175 -12.73 -7.10 20.26
CA GLU A 175 -12.71 -6.92 18.80
C GLU A 175 -11.50 -6.08 18.39
N ALA A 176 -10.86 -6.46 17.27
CA ALA A 176 -9.72 -5.73 16.73
C ALA A 176 -10.14 -4.38 16.13
N LEU A 177 -9.52 -3.30 16.59
CA LEU A 177 -9.68 -1.93 16.08
C LEU A 177 -8.43 -1.45 15.29
N ASP A 178 -7.58 -2.40 14.92
CA ASP A 178 -6.34 -2.17 14.18
C ASP A 178 -6.17 -3.15 13.02
N TYR A 179 -5.07 -3.03 12.28
CA TYR A 179 -4.68 -3.98 11.24
C TYR A 179 -3.85 -5.15 11.77
N LYS A 180 -3.09 -4.95 12.85
CA LYS A 180 -2.10 -5.92 13.35
C LYS A 180 -2.74 -7.16 13.98
N ALA A 181 -3.80 -7.01 14.77
CA ALA A 181 -4.43 -8.16 15.43
C ALA A 181 -5.01 -9.18 14.43
N PRO A 182 -5.79 -8.79 13.39
CA PRO A 182 -6.21 -9.74 12.37
C PRO A 182 -5.05 -10.29 11.53
N LEU A 183 -4.00 -9.50 11.28
CA LEU A 183 -2.82 -9.97 10.58
C LEU A 183 -2.14 -11.12 11.33
N LEU A 184 -1.88 -10.95 12.62
CA LEU A 184 -1.28 -12.00 13.46
C LEU A 184 -2.14 -13.28 13.50
N ARG A 185 -3.47 -13.14 13.54
CA ARG A 185 -4.40 -14.29 13.47
C ARG A 185 -4.32 -14.98 12.10
N ALA A 186 -4.26 -14.23 10.99
CA ALA A 186 -4.14 -14.77 9.64
C ALA A 186 -2.79 -15.49 9.42
N LEU A 187 -1.71 -14.93 9.95
CA LEU A 187 -0.37 -15.55 9.92
C LEU A 187 -0.33 -16.84 10.74
N HIS A 188 -1.01 -16.88 11.87
CA HIS A 188 -1.16 -18.10 12.65
C HIS A 188 -1.96 -19.17 11.88
N ALA A 189 -3.07 -18.79 11.24
CA ALA A 189 -3.90 -19.72 10.47
C ALA A 189 -3.12 -20.34 9.31
N VAL A 190 -2.40 -19.54 8.51
CA VAL A 190 -1.59 -20.07 7.40
C VAL A 190 -0.41 -20.90 7.89
N ASN A 191 0.21 -20.54 9.01
CA ASN A 191 1.26 -21.36 9.62
C ASN A 191 0.75 -22.75 9.97
N VAL A 192 -0.38 -22.86 10.68
CA VAL A 192 -0.97 -24.16 11.05
C VAL A 192 -1.31 -24.98 9.81
N ALA A 193 -2.09 -24.43 8.89
CA ALA A 193 -2.52 -25.14 7.69
C ALA A 193 -1.34 -25.59 6.79
N ALA A 194 -0.37 -24.70 6.59
CA ALA A 194 0.79 -25.01 5.76
C ALA A 194 1.74 -26.02 6.41
N THR A 195 1.92 -25.97 7.73
CA THR A 195 2.72 -26.94 8.48
C THR A 195 2.09 -28.35 8.38
N ASP A 196 0.78 -28.46 8.52
CA ASP A 196 0.05 -29.72 8.41
C ASP A 196 0.20 -30.34 7.01
N VAL A 197 0.15 -29.53 5.95
CA VAL A 197 0.39 -29.99 4.57
C VAL A 197 1.86 -30.35 4.35
N CYS A 198 2.80 -29.57 4.92
CA CYS A 198 4.24 -29.87 4.84
C CYS A 198 4.58 -31.26 5.38
N HIS A 199 3.86 -31.78 6.37
CA HIS A 199 4.12 -33.11 6.96
C HIS A 199 3.97 -34.26 5.98
N TYR A 200 3.30 -34.11 4.84
CA TYR A 200 3.33 -35.11 3.77
C TYR A 200 4.71 -35.22 3.11
N PHE A 201 5.53 -34.20 3.16
CA PHE A 201 6.82 -34.10 2.49
C PHE A 201 8.00 -34.01 3.46
N TYR A 202 7.82 -33.32 4.55
CA TYR A 202 8.87 -32.97 5.54
C TYR A 202 8.32 -33.12 6.97
N PRO A 203 8.42 -34.32 7.57
CA PRO A 203 7.87 -34.58 8.92
C PRO A 203 8.50 -33.73 10.04
N ASP A 204 9.70 -33.20 9.82
CA ASP A 204 10.46 -32.42 10.82
C ASP A 204 10.10 -30.93 10.85
N VAL A 205 9.30 -30.43 9.92
CA VAL A 205 8.85 -29.04 9.88
C VAL A 205 7.93 -28.74 11.06
N LYS A 206 8.25 -27.70 11.84
CA LYS A 206 7.46 -27.26 13.00
C LYS A 206 6.71 -25.97 12.76
N LYS A 207 7.19 -25.16 11.83
CA LYS A 207 6.64 -23.84 11.54
C LYS A 207 6.79 -23.47 10.08
N VAL A 208 5.75 -22.88 9.51
CA VAL A 208 5.78 -22.22 8.21
C VAL A 208 5.60 -20.72 8.43
N THR A 209 6.50 -19.94 7.86
CA THR A 209 6.49 -18.49 7.96
C THR A 209 5.99 -17.88 6.65
N SER A 210 5.03 -16.98 6.74
CA SER A 210 4.67 -16.08 5.64
C SER A 210 5.67 -14.96 5.54
N ASN A 211 6.23 -14.74 4.36
CA ASN A 211 7.24 -13.71 4.09
C ASN A 211 6.65 -12.64 3.17
N LEU A 212 7.09 -11.40 3.38
CA LEU A 212 6.69 -10.24 2.60
C LEU A 212 7.90 -9.36 2.27
N GLY A 213 8.07 -9.04 1.00
CA GLY A 213 8.93 -7.97 0.51
C GLY A 213 8.08 -6.94 -0.22
N TRP A 214 7.90 -5.78 0.36
CA TRP A 214 7.15 -4.69 -0.27
C TRP A 214 8.06 -3.83 -1.14
N GLU A 215 7.49 -3.24 -2.21
CA GLU A 215 8.14 -2.27 -3.09
C GLU A 215 7.38 -0.96 -2.94
N GLN A 216 7.96 0.03 -2.25
CA GLN A 216 7.30 1.30 -1.98
C GLN A 216 7.62 2.31 -3.06
N GLU A 217 6.68 2.54 -3.94
CA GLU A 217 6.72 3.67 -4.87
C GLU A 217 6.20 4.96 -4.20
N TYR A 218 6.71 6.11 -4.63
CA TYR A 218 6.32 7.42 -4.12
C TYR A 218 6.72 8.54 -5.08
N PHE A 219 6.04 9.70 -4.96
CA PHE A 219 6.47 10.92 -5.62
C PHE A 219 7.14 11.87 -4.63
N LEU A 220 8.09 12.67 -5.12
CA LEU A 220 8.64 13.81 -4.40
C LEU A 220 8.25 15.10 -5.11
N VAL A 221 7.72 16.07 -4.37
CA VAL A 221 7.43 17.41 -4.85
C VAL A 221 8.18 18.41 -3.98
N ASP A 222 8.74 19.46 -4.58
CA ASP A 222 9.37 20.54 -3.83
C ASP A 222 8.35 21.16 -2.82
N GLU A 223 8.79 21.39 -1.59
CA GLU A 223 7.89 21.82 -0.50
C GLU A 223 7.22 23.19 -0.80
N ASP A 224 7.92 24.10 -1.46
CA ASP A 224 7.35 25.41 -1.79
C ASP A 224 6.25 25.28 -2.84
N LEU A 225 6.49 24.43 -3.87
CA LEU A 225 5.50 24.13 -4.89
C LEU A 225 4.28 23.39 -4.32
N PHE A 226 4.50 22.43 -3.42
CA PHE A 226 3.44 21.73 -2.72
C PHE A 226 2.58 22.68 -1.88
N SER A 227 3.21 23.59 -1.15
CA SER A 227 2.51 24.56 -0.30
C SER A 227 1.69 25.59 -1.09
N ALA A 228 2.04 25.82 -2.35
CA ALA A 228 1.28 26.67 -3.28
C ALA A 228 0.14 25.91 -4.00
N ARG A 229 -0.09 24.63 -3.70
CA ARG A 229 -1.15 23.77 -4.26
C ARG A 229 -2.07 23.26 -3.15
N PRO A 230 -3.14 24.01 -2.82
CA PRO A 230 -4.08 23.59 -1.77
C PRO A 230 -4.72 22.22 -1.98
N ASP A 231 -4.94 21.80 -3.24
CA ASP A 231 -5.42 20.46 -3.56
C ASP A 231 -4.41 19.37 -3.14
N LEU A 232 -3.13 19.48 -3.51
CA LEU A 232 -2.10 18.53 -3.06
C LEU A 232 -1.98 18.52 -1.53
N MET A 233 -2.05 19.68 -0.90
CA MET A 233 -1.89 19.82 0.54
C MET A 233 -3.05 19.17 1.33
N LEU A 234 -4.28 19.25 0.82
CA LEU A 234 -5.49 18.81 1.52
C LEU A 234 -5.96 17.41 1.11
N THR A 235 -5.61 16.94 -0.11
CA THR A 235 -6.11 15.67 -0.65
C THR A 235 -5.01 14.68 -1.05
N GLY A 236 -3.75 15.12 -1.10
CA GLY A 236 -2.62 14.31 -1.56
C GLY A 236 -2.53 14.20 -3.09
N ARG A 237 -3.49 14.73 -3.85
CA ARG A 237 -3.50 14.73 -5.32
C ARG A 237 -3.88 16.09 -5.91
N THR A 238 -3.52 16.31 -7.17
CA THR A 238 -4.00 17.45 -7.94
C THR A 238 -5.44 17.20 -8.39
N LEU A 239 -6.37 18.09 -8.02
CA LEU A 239 -7.76 18.04 -8.49
C LEU A 239 -7.93 18.71 -9.85
N MET A 240 -6.94 19.47 -10.30
CA MET A 240 -6.87 20.16 -11.58
C MET A 240 -5.42 20.27 -12.06
N GLY A 241 -5.21 20.39 -13.36
CA GLY A 241 -3.91 20.58 -13.97
C GLY A 241 -3.83 19.86 -15.31
N HIS A 242 -3.44 20.61 -16.35
CA HIS A 242 -3.21 20.07 -17.67
C HIS A 242 -1.86 19.35 -17.76
N ASP A 243 -1.79 18.30 -18.57
CA ASP A 243 -0.56 17.57 -18.83
C ASP A 243 0.57 18.50 -19.32
N SER A 244 1.79 18.21 -18.85
CA SER A 244 2.98 18.89 -19.34
C SER A 244 3.30 18.42 -20.78
N ALA A 245 3.86 19.32 -21.61
CA ALA A 245 4.32 19.00 -22.96
C ALA A 245 5.40 17.90 -22.97
N LYS A 246 6.30 17.88 -21.99
CA LYS A 246 7.12 16.73 -21.62
C LYS A 246 6.40 15.98 -20.50
N ASN A 247 6.22 14.67 -20.69
CA ASN A 247 5.63 13.77 -19.72
C ASN A 247 6.65 12.65 -19.40
N GLN A 248 6.23 11.41 -19.24
CA GLN A 248 7.11 10.26 -19.02
C GLN A 248 7.69 9.75 -20.35
N GLN A 249 8.71 10.42 -20.85
CA GLN A 249 9.31 10.22 -22.15
C GLN A 249 10.83 10.33 -22.06
N MET A 250 11.54 9.67 -22.95
CA MET A 250 12.98 9.78 -23.16
C MET A 250 13.79 9.41 -21.89
N ASP A 251 14.20 10.40 -21.10
CA ASP A 251 15.08 10.22 -19.93
C ASP A 251 14.34 9.82 -18.66
N ASP A 252 13.01 9.90 -18.64
CA ASP A 252 12.19 9.55 -17.49
C ASP A 252 11.88 8.06 -17.53
N HIS A 253 12.67 7.27 -16.78
CA HIS A 253 12.56 5.81 -16.68
C HIS A 253 13.40 5.27 -15.52
N TYR A 254 13.25 3.99 -15.18
CA TYR A 254 13.95 3.28 -14.09
C TYR A 254 15.47 3.49 -14.02
N PHE A 255 16.14 3.56 -15.16
CA PHE A 255 17.60 3.60 -15.25
C PHE A 255 18.15 5.01 -15.41
N GLY A 256 17.32 6.04 -15.27
CA GLY A 256 17.73 7.43 -15.25
C GLY A 256 18.63 7.75 -14.06
N THR A 257 19.50 8.75 -14.20
CA THR A 257 20.32 9.23 -13.09
C THR A 257 19.44 9.85 -12.01
N ILE A 258 19.63 9.44 -10.76
CA ILE A 258 18.90 10.01 -9.62
C ILE A 258 19.38 11.47 -9.43
N PRO A 259 18.47 12.46 -9.36
CA PRO A 259 18.83 13.85 -9.13
C PRO A 259 19.56 14.05 -7.80
N GLU A 260 20.52 14.98 -7.72
CA GLU A 260 21.39 15.15 -6.54
C GLU A 260 20.62 15.41 -5.25
N ARG A 261 19.59 16.27 -5.26
CA ARG A 261 18.76 16.54 -4.08
C ARG A 261 18.00 15.28 -3.63
N VAL A 262 17.49 14.51 -4.58
CA VAL A 262 16.78 13.24 -4.32
C VAL A 262 17.76 12.19 -3.79
N GLN A 263 18.97 12.13 -4.34
CA GLN A 263 20.03 11.23 -3.86
C GLN A 263 20.40 11.52 -2.40
N ALA A 264 20.47 12.79 -2.01
CA ALA A 264 20.74 13.18 -0.62
C ALA A 264 19.58 12.75 0.30
N PHE A 265 18.33 12.96 -0.11
CA PHE A 265 17.15 12.48 0.61
C PHE A 265 17.15 10.95 0.77
N MET A 266 17.36 10.21 -0.33
CA MET A 266 17.38 8.75 -0.30
C MET A 266 18.48 8.20 0.62
N LYS A 267 19.66 8.83 0.62
CA LYS A 267 20.78 8.47 1.49
C LYS A 267 20.42 8.66 2.97
N ASP A 268 19.82 9.78 3.33
CA ASP A 268 19.40 10.06 4.71
C ASP A 268 18.31 9.08 5.16
N LEU A 269 17.32 8.81 4.28
CA LEU A 269 16.25 7.85 4.53
C LEU A 269 16.81 6.43 4.75
N GLU A 270 17.71 5.96 3.90
CA GLU A 270 18.32 4.63 4.06
C GLU A 270 19.11 4.48 5.37
N ILE A 271 19.90 5.49 5.75
CA ILE A 271 20.67 5.44 6.99
C ILE A 271 19.72 5.27 8.19
N GLN A 272 18.71 6.13 8.30
CA GLN A 272 17.77 6.08 9.42
C GLN A 272 16.91 4.81 9.39
N ALA A 273 16.50 4.34 8.22
CA ALA A 273 15.79 3.08 8.07
C ALA A 273 16.63 1.88 8.52
N LEU A 274 17.91 1.82 8.11
CA LEU A 274 18.85 0.77 8.56
C LEU A 274 19.09 0.80 10.07
N GLU A 275 19.21 1.99 10.68
CA GLU A 275 19.33 2.12 12.14
C GLU A 275 18.08 1.59 12.86
N LEU A 276 16.90 1.70 12.24
CA LEU A 276 15.64 1.16 12.72
C LEU A 276 15.40 -0.31 12.32
N GLY A 277 16.38 -0.98 11.74
CA GLY A 277 16.30 -2.40 11.38
C GLY A 277 15.52 -2.69 10.11
N ILE A 278 15.14 -1.67 9.32
CA ILE A 278 14.49 -1.85 8.03
C ILE A 278 15.55 -2.20 6.99
N PRO A 279 15.52 -3.41 6.38
CA PRO A 279 16.62 -3.88 5.53
C PRO A 279 16.52 -3.32 4.10
N CYS A 280 16.63 -1.99 3.95
CA CYS A 280 16.62 -1.32 2.65
C CYS A 280 17.66 -1.93 1.70
N LYS A 281 17.25 -2.25 0.46
CA LYS A 281 18.09 -2.94 -0.51
C LYS A 281 18.25 -2.17 -1.81
N THR A 282 17.17 -1.67 -2.35
CA THR A 282 17.13 -1.08 -3.69
C THR A 282 16.45 0.28 -3.65
N ARG A 283 17.01 1.24 -4.37
CA ARG A 283 16.41 2.55 -4.64
C ARG A 283 16.70 2.94 -6.09
N HIS A 284 15.72 3.51 -6.75
CA HIS A 284 15.85 3.96 -8.14
C HIS A 284 14.75 4.96 -8.53
N ASN A 285 14.90 5.55 -9.72
CA ASN A 285 13.80 6.28 -10.34
C ASN A 285 12.70 5.31 -10.78
N GLU A 286 11.47 5.77 -10.74
CA GLU A 286 10.33 5.16 -11.41
C GLU A 286 10.08 5.77 -12.80
N VAL A 287 9.06 5.25 -13.50
CA VAL A 287 8.77 5.63 -14.90
C VAL A 287 8.33 7.08 -15.02
N ALA A 288 7.54 7.60 -14.06
CA ALA A 288 7.10 8.99 -14.10
C ALA A 288 8.17 9.96 -13.59
N PRO A 289 8.20 11.21 -14.10
CA PRO A 289 9.05 12.24 -13.54
C PRO A 289 8.73 12.48 -12.06
N ASN A 290 9.77 12.66 -11.24
CA ASN A 290 9.67 12.79 -9.78
C ASN A 290 9.02 11.60 -9.04
N GLN A 291 8.96 10.44 -9.69
CA GLN A 291 8.56 9.18 -9.08
C GLN A 291 9.78 8.31 -8.78
N PHE A 292 9.76 7.65 -7.64
CA PHE A 292 10.88 6.87 -7.11
C PHE A 292 10.37 5.63 -6.39
N GLU A 293 11.26 4.65 -6.18
CA GLU A 293 10.96 3.44 -5.44
C GLU A 293 12.05 3.12 -4.41
N LEU A 294 11.62 2.51 -3.31
CA LEU A 294 12.49 1.87 -2.34
C LEU A 294 11.94 0.47 -2.01
N ALA A 295 12.79 -0.54 -2.12
CA ALA A 295 12.46 -1.92 -1.80
C ALA A 295 13.44 -2.52 -0.77
N PRO A 296 12.96 -3.26 0.25
CA PRO A 296 13.79 -3.96 1.24
C PRO A 296 14.13 -5.37 0.80
N ILE A 297 14.97 -6.04 1.57
CA ILE A 297 14.99 -7.50 1.64
C ILE A 297 13.68 -7.94 2.31
N PHE A 298 13.09 -9.05 1.83
CA PHE A 298 11.87 -9.59 2.43
C PHE A 298 12.11 -10.07 3.88
N GLU A 299 11.06 -10.00 4.68
CA GLU A 299 11.07 -10.41 6.08
C GLU A 299 9.80 -11.22 6.40
N GLU A 300 9.67 -11.70 7.64
CA GLU A 300 8.42 -12.22 8.16
C GLU A 300 7.32 -11.14 8.01
N THR A 301 6.13 -11.55 7.60
CA THR A 301 5.09 -10.62 7.14
C THR A 301 4.67 -9.57 8.20
N ASN A 302 4.54 -9.95 9.49
CA ASN A 302 4.17 -8.99 10.53
C ASN A 302 5.25 -7.91 10.70
N LEU A 303 6.52 -8.31 10.74
CA LEU A 303 7.65 -7.38 10.85
C LEU A 303 7.77 -6.51 9.58
N ALA A 304 7.60 -7.10 8.40
CA ALA A 304 7.64 -6.37 7.14
C ALA A 304 6.54 -5.29 7.06
N VAL A 305 5.34 -5.57 7.57
CA VAL A 305 4.25 -4.59 7.65
C VAL A 305 4.58 -3.45 8.61
N ASP A 306 5.10 -3.75 9.80
CA ASP A 306 5.54 -2.72 10.75
C ASP A 306 6.63 -1.84 10.15
N HIS A 307 7.63 -2.44 9.50
CA HIS A 307 8.72 -1.71 8.84
C HIS A 307 8.21 -0.83 7.69
N ASN A 308 7.22 -1.28 6.92
CA ASN A 308 6.63 -0.44 5.87
C ASN A 308 5.91 0.79 6.46
N MET A 309 5.08 0.59 7.49
CA MET A 309 4.37 1.70 8.14
C MET A 309 5.34 2.70 8.78
N LEU A 310 6.39 2.20 9.40
CA LEU A 310 7.45 3.01 9.97
C LEU A 310 8.20 3.78 8.88
N LEU A 311 8.55 3.13 7.76
CA LEU A 311 9.20 3.78 6.62
C LEU A 311 8.35 4.89 6.04
N MET A 312 7.03 4.68 5.85
CA MET A 312 6.13 5.71 5.33
C MET A 312 6.13 6.98 6.21
N SER A 313 6.13 6.81 7.53
CA SER A 313 6.24 7.91 8.49
C SER A 313 7.60 8.61 8.38
N LEU A 314 8.68 7.84 8.38
CA LEU A 314 10.05 8.31 8.27
C LEU A 314 10.30 9.07 6.96
N MET A 315 9.77 8.54 5.84
CA MET A 315 9.85 9.16 4.52
C MET A 315 9.23 10.55 4.49
N LYS A 316 8.04 10.73 5.08
CA LYS A 316 7.37 12.04 5.19
C LYS A 316 8.21 13.04 6.02
N LYS A 317 8.79 12.58 7.13
CA LYS A 317 9.64 13.40 8.02
C LYS A 317 10.93 13.83 7.33
N ILE A 318 11.64 12.90 6.71
CA ILE A 318 12.94 13.16 6.08
C ILE A 318 12.76 13.97 4.78
N ALA A 319 11.74 13.68 3.97
CA ALA A 319 11.45 14.48 2.78
C ALA A 319 11.31 15.96 3.12
N ARG A 320 10.57 16.28 4.20
CA ARG A 320 10.42 17.65 4.68
C ARG A 320 11.74 18.30 5.09
N LYS A 321 12.62 17.55 5.78
CA LYS A 321 13.98 18.01 6.13
C LYS A 321 14.77 18.41 4.88
N HIS A 322 14.61 17.68 3.78
CA HIS A 322 15.27 17.92 2.50
C HIS A 322 14.54 18.92 1.58
N GLY A 323 13.51 19.62 2.10
CA GLY A 323 12.71 20.57 1.35
C GLY A 323 11.83 19.93 0.27
N PHE A 324 11.42 18.69 0.50
CA PHE A 324 10.45 17.93 -0.30
C PHE A 324 9.21 17.55 0.49
N ARG A 325 8.18 17.16 -0.23
CA ARG A 325 7.03 16.40 0.28
C ARG A 325 6.97 15.06 -0.45
N ALA A 326 6.96 13.98 0.32
CA ALA A 326 6.68 12.65 -0.20
C ALA A 326 5.17 12.46 -0.34
N LEU A 327 4.72 12.16 -1.55
CA LEU A 327 3.34 11.85 -1.85
C LEU A 327 3.19 10.33 -1.95
N LEU A 328 2.34 9.77 -1.11
CA LEU A 328 2.02 8.35 -1.09
C LEU A 328 0.65 8.05 -1.71
N HIS A 329 -0.12 9.08 -2.07
CA HIS A 329 -1.34 8.92 -2.86
C HIS A 329 -1.04 8.17 -4.17
N GLU A 330 -1.86 7.19 -4.53
CA GLU A 330 -1.60 6.30 -5.67
C GLU A 330 -1.63 7.00 -7.03
N LYS A 331 -2.37 8.10 -7.14
CA LYS A 331 -2.48 8.88 -8.40
C LYS A 331 -2.44 10.39 -8.12
N PRO A 332 -1.29 10.95 -7.69
CA PRO A 332 -1.23 12.37 -7.35
C PRO A 332 -1.35 13.28 -8.57
N PHE A 333 -1.03 12.77 -9.76
CA PHE A 333 -1.09 13.51 -11.02
C PHE A 333 -1.84 12.71 -12.07
N ALA A 334 -2.84 13.31 -12.73
CA ALA A 334 -3.55 12.67 -13.82
C ALA A 334 -2.65 12.56 -15.08
N GLY A 335 -2.88 11.54 -15.89
CA GLY A 335 -2.22 11.37 -17.19
C GLY A 335 -0.82 10.73 -17.14
N ILE A 336 -0.23 10.52 -15.96
CA ILE A 336 1.05 9.83 -15.77
C ILE A 336 0.90 8.60 -14.87
N ASN A 337 1.98 7.82 -14.70
CA ASN A 337 2.00 6.67 -13.80
C ASN A 337 1.45 7.00 -12.41
N GLY A 338 0.79 6.03 -11.82
CA GLY A 338 0.48 6.00 -10.40
C GLY A 338 1.53 5.23 -9.62
N SER A 339 1.47 5.31 -8.29
CA SER A 339 2.36 4.61 -7.37
C SER A 339 1.68 3.41 -6.73
N GLY A 340 2.34 2.26 -6.77
CA GLY A 340 1.95 1.03 -6.11
C GLY A 340 2.80 0.72 -4.88
N LYS A 341 2.42 -0.39 -4.26
CA LYS A 341 3.19 -1.05 -3.22
C LYS A 341 3.13 -2.55 -3.49
N HIS A 342 3.98 -3.02 -4.42
CA HIS A 342 3.94 -4.41 -4.80
C HIS A 342 4.29 -5.30 -3.61
N ASN A 343 3.45 -6.28 -3.32
CA ASN A 343 3.66 -7.20 -2.22
C ASN A 343 4.20 -8.52 -2.75
N ASN A 344 5.51 -8.75 -2.61
CA ASN A 344 6.17 -10.01 -2.92
C ASN A 344 5.96 -10.97 -1.75
N TRP A 345 5.07 -11.95 -1.92
CA TRP A 345 4.64 -12.87 -0.89
C TRP A 345 5.10 -14.30 -1.15
N SER A 346 5.54 -14.99 -0.12
CA SER A 346 5.91 -16.40 -0.18
C SER A 346 5.78 -17.08 1.18
N LEU A 347 5.83 -18.44 1.17
CA LEU A 347 5.89 -19.28 2.36
C LEU A 347 7.22 -20.00 2.45
N SER A 348 7.79 -20.08 3.67
CA SER A 348 9.01 -20.84 3.92
C SER A 348 8.94 -21.62 5.24
N THR A 349 9.59 -22.79 5.31
CA THR A 349 9.67 -23.58 6.52
C THR A 349 10.79 -23.11 7.45
N ASP A 350 10.71 -23.46 8.72
CA ASP A 350 11.78 -23.30 9.71
C ASP A 350 13.05 -24.10 9.38
N THR A 351 12.96 -25.08 8.49
CA THR A 351 14.10 -25.84 7.95
C THR A 351 14.73 -25.20 6.71
N GLY A 352 14.23 -24.03 6.26
CA GLY A 352 14.79 -23.27 5.14
C GLY A 352 14.26 -23.66 3.75
N VAL A 353 13.20 -24.45 3.66
CA VAL A 353 12.57 -24.79 2.37
C VAL A 353 11.64 -23.67 1.92
N LEU A 354 11.83 -23.16 0.69
CA LEU A 354 10.91 -22.22 0.04
C LEU A 354 9.75 -23.00 -0.59
N LEU A 355 8.53 -22.84 -0.07
CA LEU A 355 7.38 -23.63 -0.48
C LEU A 355 6.89 -23.31 -1.91
N HIS A 356 7.08 -22.07 -2.36
CA HIS A 356 6.79 -21.64 -3.74
C HIS A 356 8.00 -21.77 -4.68
N GLY A 357 9.10 -22.37 -4.25
CA GLY A 357 10.27 -22.62 -5.09
C GLY A 357 10.33 -24.07 -5.58
N PRO A 358 10.64 -24.32 -6.86
CA PRO A 358 10.84 -25.69 -7.33
C PRO A 358 12.01 -26.35 -6.61
N GLY A 359 11.93 -27.67 -6.44
CA GLY A 359 12.97 -28.48 -5.80
C GLY A 359 13.87 -29.21 -6.76
N LYS A 360 14.70 -30.07 -6.20
CA LYS A 360 15.63 -30.89 -6.98
C LYS A 360 15.12 -32.33 -7.23
N THR A 361 14.19 -32.77 -6.42
CA THR A 361 13.60 -34.11 -6.52
C THR A 361 12.16 -34.02 -7.03
N PRO A 362 11.60 -35.09 -7.58
CA PRO A 362 10.19 -35.15 -7.98
C PRO A 362 9.23 -34.87 -6.82
N GLU A 363 9.55 -35.31 -5.61
CA GLU A 363 8.76 -35.09 -4.40
C GLU A 363 8.77 -33.59 -4.01
N ASP A 364 9.95 -32.94 -4.06
CA ASP A 364 10.06 -31.49 -3.85
C ASP A 364 9.25 -30.69 -4.89
N ASN A 365 9.19 -31.22 -6.14
CA ASN A 365 8.40 -30.58 -7.20
C ASN A 365 6.90 -30.82 -7.01
N LEU A 366 6.49 -31.98 -6.48
CA LEU A 366 5.10 -32.20 -6.11
C LEU A 366 4.67 -31.23 -4.99
N ARG A 367 5.48 -31.09 -3.93
CA ARG A 367 5.26 -30.07 -2.88
C ARG A 367 5.13 -28.68 -3.50
N PHE A 368 6.04 -28.28 -4.39
CA PHE A 368 5.98 -26.98 -5.07
C PHE A 368 4.64 -26.78 -5.78
N VAL A 369 4.16 -27.75 -6.55
CA VAL A 369 2.88 -27.67 -7.26
C VAL A 369 1.71 -27.61 -6.29
N VAL A 370 1.72 -28.38 -5.20
CA VAL A 370 0.68 -28.29 -4.15
C VAL A 370 0.53 -26.84 -3.66
N PHE A 371 1.62 -26.22 -3.21
CA PHE A 371 1.54 -24.86 -2.68
C PHE A 371 1.18 -23.80 -3.73
N ILE A 372 1.57 -23.99 -5.00
CA ILE A 372 1.12 -23.14 -6.10
C ILE A 372 -0.38 -23.28 -6.32
N VAL A 373 -0.88 -24.51 -6.47
CA VAL A 373 -2.29 -24.76 -6.79
C VAL A 373 -3.20 -24.31 -5.66
N GLU A 374 -2.83 -24.59 -4.40
CA GLU A 374 -3.63 -24.17 -3.25
C GLU A 374 -3.59 -22.65 -3.05
N THR A 375 -2.51 -21.96 -3.43
CA THR A 375 -2.51 -20.50 -3.51
C THR A 375 -3.51 -20.03 -4.57
N LEU A 376 -3.53 -20.64 -5.76
CA LEU A 376 -4.49 -20.28 -6.81
C LEU A 376 -5.94 -20.60 -6.42
N MET A 377 -6.18 -21.69 -5.68
CA MET A 377 -7.50 -22.03 -5.14
C MET A 377 -8.00 -20.94 -4.18
N GLY A 378 -7.16 -20.51 -3.23
CA GLY A 378 -7.51 -19.41 -2.32
C GLY A 378 -7.79 -18.10 -3.07
N VAL A 379 -6.96 -17.74 -4.06
CA VAL A 379 -7.15 -16.54 -4.88
C VAL A 379 -8.40 -16.64 -5.75
N TYR A 380 -8.73 -17.79 -6.29
CA TYR A 380 -9.91 -18.01 -7.10
C TYR A 380 -11.21 -17.92 -6.28
N HIS A 381 -11.29 -18.67 -5.18
CA HIS A 381 -12.48 -18.68 -4.33
C HIS A 381 -12.79 -17.32 -3.70
N HIS A 382 -11.75 -16.58 -3.33
CA HIS A 382 -11.87 -15.27 -2.68
C HIS A 382 -11.44 -14.11 -3.58
N ASN A 383 -11.59 -14.26 -4.89
CA ASN A 383 -11.22 -13.26 -5.91
C ASN A 383 -11.77 -11.86 -5.63
N GLY A 384 -13.09 -11.74 -5.39
CA GLY A 384 -13.74 -10.48 -5.06
C GLY A 384 -13.27 -9.88 -3.73
N LEU A 385 -13.01 -10.72 -2.72
CA LEU A 385 -12.50 -10.28 -1.42
C LEU A 385 -11.04 -9.77 -1.51
N LEU A 386 -10.19 -10.45 -2.29
CA LEU A 386 -8.84 -9.97 -2.58
C LEU A 386 -8.87 -8.61 -3.28
N LYS A 387 -9.77 -8.42 -4.25
CA LYS A 387 -10.04 -7.12 -4.86
C LYS A 387 -10.47 -6.08 -3.80
N ALA A 388 -11.38 -6.41 -2.91
CA ALA A 388 -11.84 -5.51 -1.84
C ALA A 388 -10.70 -5.11 -0.89
N SER A 389 -9.71 -5.99 -0.69
CA SER A 389 -8.57 -5.73 0.20
C SER A 389 -7.60 -4.67 -0.31
N ILE A 390 -7.58 -4.44 -1.63
CA ILE A 390 -6.69 -3.46 -2.28
C ILE A 390 -7.43 -2.21 -2.77
N MET A 391 -8.75 -2.20 -2.71
CA MET A 391 -9.54 -1.04 -3.13
C MET A 391 -9.58 0.05 -2.06
N SER A 392 -9.45 1.28 -2.52
CA SER A 392 -9.64 2.52 -1.75
C SER A 392 -10.07 3.65 -2.69
N ALA A 393 -10.54 4.76 -2.14
CA ALA A 393 -10.84 5.96 -2.93
C ALA A 393 -9.63 6.44 -3.75
N THR A 394 -8.43 6.25 -3.24
CA THR A 394 -7.17 6.71 -3.85
C THR A 394 -6.62 5.71 -4.86
N ASN A 395 -6.60 4.41 -4.53
CA ASN A 395 -6.10 3.37 -5.43
C ASN A 395 -7.01 3.12 -6.65
N ALA A 396 -8.32 3.41 -6.54
CA ALA A 396 -9.26 3.33 -7.66
C ALA A 396 -8.84 4.21 -8.86
N HIS A 397 -8.19 5.35 -8.61
CA HIS A 397 -7.64 6.22 -9.67
C HIS A 397 -6.43 5.63 -10.39
N ARG A 398 -5.69 4.72 -9.75
CA ARG A 398 -4.48 4.10 -10.30
C ARG A 398 -4.80 2.85 -11.12
N LEU A 399 -5.67 1.97 -10.63
CA LEU A 399 -5.92 0.65 -11.20
C LEU A 399 -6.48 0.75 -12.64
N GLY A 400 -5.91 -0.07 -13.53
CA GLY A 400 -6.29 -0.12 -14.95
C GLY A 400 -5.73 1.01 -15.82
N ALA A 401 -4.84 1.84 -15.29
CA ALA A 401 -4.23 2.96 -16.02
C ALA A 401 -2.70 2.99 -15.88
N ASN A 402 -1.99 3.25 -16.97
CA ASN A 402 -0.52 3.46 -17.00
C ASN A 402 0.26 2.42 -16.16
N GLU A 403 0.58 1.28 -16.68
CA GLU A 403 1.33 0.19 -16.03
C GLU A 403 0.71 -0.43 -14.75
N ALA A 404 -0.33 0.16 -14.17
CA ALA A 404 -1.03 -0.45 -13.05
C ALA A 404 -1.97 -1.56 -13.54
N PRO A 405 -2.03 -2.73 -12.86
CA PRO A 405 -2.92 -3.81 -13.28
C PRO A 405 -4.39 -3.38 -13.17
N PRO A 406 -5.30 -4.00 -13.96
CA PRO A 406 -6.73 -3.80 -13.79
C PRO A 406 -7.19 -4.34 -12.44
N ALA A 407 -8.36 -3.88 -11.98
CA ALA A 407 -8.95 -4.34 -10.72
C ALA A 407 -9.50 -5.78 -10.78
N ILE A 408 -9.46 -6.47 -11.93
CA ILE A 408 -9.85 -7.87 -12.07
C ILE A 408 -8.68 -8.74 -11.58
N ILE A 409 -8.84 -9.39 -10.43
CA ILE A 409 -7.81 -10.25 -9.90
C ILE A 409 -7.67 -11.51 -10.75
N SER A 410 -6.53 -11.66 -11.40
CA SER A 410 -6.13 -12.83 -12.19
C SER A 410 -4.67 -13.17 -11.90
N SER A 411 -4.25 -14.40 -12.18
CA SER A 411 -2.89 -14.85 -11.89
C SER A 411 -2.13 -15.14 -13.18
N PHE A 412 -0.91 -14.60 -13.28
CA PHE A 412 0.07 -14.95 -14.31
C PHE A 412 1.04 -15.99 -13.77
N LEU A 413 1.29 -17.07 -14.52
CA LEU A 413 2.15 -18.18 -14.10
C LEU A 413 3.39 -18.34 -14.99
N GLY A 414 3.34 -17.83 -16.19
CA GLY A 414 4.37 -18.03 -17.21
C GLY A 414 4.28 -19.41 -17.88
N LYS A 415 4.86 -19.53 -19.07
CA LYS A 415 4.70 -20.67 -19.96
C LYS A 415 5.11 -22.03 -19.35
N GLN A 416 6.17 -22.06 -18.53
CA GLN A 416 6.68 -23.30 -17.98
C GLN A 416 5.71 -23.89 -16.94
N LEU A 417 5.29 -23.07 -15.98
CA LEU A 417 4.38 -23.52 -14.92
C LEU A 417 2.99 -23.85 -15.48
N SER A 418 2.48 -23.01 -16.38
CA SER A 418 1.22 -23.29 -17.09
C SER A 418 1.25 -24.62 -17.84
N GLY A 419 2.37 -24.93 -18.51
CA GLY A 419 2.57 -26.22 -19.18
C GLY A 419 2.60 -27.41 -18.23
N ILE A 420 3.18 -27.26 -17.05
CA ILE A 420 3.20 -28.31 -16.00
C ILE A 420 1.77 -28.56 -15.49
N LEU A 421 1.03 -27.52 -15.15
CA LEU A 421 -0.35 -27.65 -14.66
C LEU A 421 -1.27 -28.28 -15.72
N ASP A 422 -1.15 -27.87 -16.99
CA ASP A 422 -1.89 -28.47 -18.12
C ASP A 422 -1.54 -29.97 -18.32
N HIS A 423 -0.28 -30.34 -18.08
CA HIS A 423 0.13 -31.73 -18.16
C HIS A 423 -0.50 -32.59 -17.05
N ILE A 424 -0.46 -32.11 -15.81
CA ILE A 424 -1.07 -32.78 -14.65
C ILE A 424 -2.58 -32.90 -14.83
N GLU A 425 -3.24 -31.87 -15.31
CA GLU A 425 -4.69 -31.87 -15.57
C GLU A 425 -5.12 -32.95 -16.57
N LYS A 426 -4.31 -33.17 -17.63
CA LYS A 426 -4.62 -34.05 -18.76
C LYS A 426 -4.08 -35.47 -18.60
N SER A 427 -3.16 -35.70 -17.66
CA SER A 427 -2.55 -37.04 -17.45
C SER A 427 -3.45 -37.94 -16.62
N ASP A 428 -3.66 -39.15 -17.08
CA ASP A 428 -4.33 -40.22 -16.32
C ASP A 428 -3.34 -41.05 -15.46
N LYS A 429 -2.07 -40.63 -15.41
CA LYS A 429 -1.01 -41.35 -14.69
C LYS A 429 -0.55 -40.50 -13.49
N ASP A 430 -0.34 -41.19 -12.38
CA ASP A 430 0.23 -40.64 -11.15
C ASP A 430 1.76 -40.65 -11.22
N GLU A 431 2.32 -40.01 -12.24
CA GLU A 431 3.76 -39.94 -12.43
C GLU A 431 4.34 -38.65 -11.83
N LEU A 432 5.34 -38.78 -10.97
CA LEU A 432 6.15 -37.67 -10.49
C LEU A 432 6.91 -37.03 -11.66
N PHE A 433 7.07 -35.69 -11.63
CA PHE A 433 7.65 -34.90 -12.71
C PHE A 433 8.84 -34.06 -12.23
N ASN A 434 9.68 -33.66 -13.19
CA ASN A 434 10.77 -32.73 -12.94
C ASN A 434 10.48 -31.39 -13.58
N VAL A 435 10.70 -30.31 -12.82
CA VAL A 435 10.68 -28.95 -13.36
C VAL A 435 11.97 -28.70 -14.13
N ALA A 436 11.87 -28.25 -15.39
CA ALA A 436 13.05 -28.00 -16.21
C ALA A 436 13.95 -26.93 -15.59
N GLY A 437 15.26 -27.18 -15.61
CA GLY A 437 16.25 -26.19 -15.13
C GLY A 437 16.37 -24.96 -16.03
N LYS A 438 17.17 -23.99 -15.57
CA LYS A 438 17.50 -22.78 -16.34
C LYS A 438 18.18 -23.14 -17.68
N GLN A 439 17.79 -22.46 -18.76
CA GLN A 439 18.40 -22.58 -20.08
C GLN A 439 19.43 -21.50 -20.30
N GLY A 440 20.57 -21.83 -20.92
CA GLY A 440 21.58 -20.85 -21.28
C GLY A 440 21.24 -20.16 -22.62
N MET A 441 21.45 -18.86 -22.68
CA MET A 441 21.37 -18.06 -23.91
C MET A 441 22.76 -17.54 -24.29
N LYS A 442 23.24 -17.91 -25.48
CA LYS A 442 24.47 -17.35 -26.06
C LYS A 442 24.15 -16.11 -26.87
N LEU A 443 24.86 -15.04 -26.60
CA LEU A 443 24.69 -13.75 -27.31
C LEU A 443 25.67 -13.58 -28.45
N ASP A 444 26.59 -14.55 -28.68
CA ASP A 444 27.69 -14.50 -29.66
C ASP A 444 28.60 -13.25 -29.49
N ILE A 445 28.71 -12.75 -28.27
CA ILE A 445 29.63 -11.67 -27.88
C ILE A 445 30.70 -12.31 -26.98
N PRO A 446 31.97 -12.45 -27.45
CA PRO A 446 33.00 -13.24 -26.75
C PRO A 446 33.28 -12.80 -25.30
N GLU A 447 33.16 -11.49 -25.03
CA GLU A 447 33.40 -10.90 -23.68
C GLU A 447 32.25 -11.04 -22.71
N ILE A 448 31.06 -11.40 -23.20
CA ILE A 448 29.84 -11.55 -22.38
C ILE A 448 29.63 -13.03 -22.07
N PRO A 449 29.57 -13.43 -20.79
CA PRO A 449 29.27 -14.82 -20.43
C PRO A 449 27.85 -15.21 -20.87
N GLU A 450 27.64 -16.52 -21.06
CA GLU A 450 26.32 -17.07 -21.37
C GLU A 450 25.29 -16.63 -20.32
N LEU A 451 24.15 -16.09 -20.76
CA LEU A 451 23.06 -15.67 -19.87
C LEU A 451 22.20 -16.89 -19.50
N MET A 452 21.93 -17.04 -18.23
CA MET A 452 20.98 -18.03 -17.74
C MET A 452 19.56 -17.47 -17.80
N ILE A 453 18.76 -17.99 -18.72
CA ILE A 453 17.34 -17.64 -18.81
C ILE A 453 16.60 -18.40 -17.74
N ASP A 454 15.80 -17.70 -16.97
CA ASP A 454 14.77 -18.29 -16.13
C ASP A 454 13.39 -17.81 -16.56
N ASN A 455 12.35 -18.51 -16.14
CA ASN A 455 10.96 -18.19 -16.47
C ASN A 455 10.34 -17.22 -15.44
N THR A 456 11.10 -16.19 -15.06
CA THR A 456 10.64 -15.12 -14.15
C THR A 456 10.07 -13.92 -14.90
N ASP A 457 9.71 -14.10 -16.18
CA ASP A 457 9.08 -13.04 -16.96
C ASP A 457 7.80 -12.56 -16.29
N ARG A 458 7.59 -11.23 -16.31
CA ARG A 458 6.47 -10.58 -15.66
C ARG A 458 5.45 -10.11 -16.69
N ASN A 459 4.19 -10.45 -16.46
CA ASN A 459 3.10 -9.78 -17.14
C ASN A 459 2.70 -8.53 -16.34
N ARG A 460 3.10 -7.35 -16.79
CA ARG A 460 2.81 -6.07 -16.10
C ARG A 460 1.33 -5.77 -15.97
N THR A 461 0.48 -6.41 -16.76
CA THR A 461 -0.98 -6.27 -16.68
C THR A 461 -1.62 -7.26 -15.71
N SER A 462 -0.86 -8.19 -15.11
CA SER A 462 -1.37 -9.15 -14.13
C SER A 462 -1.32 -8.56 -12.72
N PRO A 463 -2.44 -8.56 -11.98
CA PRO A 463 -2.46 -8.10 -10.60
C PRO A 463 -1.82 -9.06 -9.60
N PHE A 464 -1.72 -10.35 -9.93
CA PHE A 464 -1.13 -11.39 -9.08
C PHE A 464 -0.26 -12.31 -9.93
N ALA A 465 1.06 -12.13 -9.91
CA ALA A 465 2.00 -12.80 -10.79
C ALA A 465 2.95 -13.71 -10.03
N PHE A 466 3.13 -14.94 -10.53
CA PHE A 466 4.19 -15.83 -10.05
C PHE A 466 5.54 -15.41 -10.65
N THR A 467 6.56 -15.21 -9.83
CA THR A 467 7.89 -14.71 -10.23
C THR A 467 9.02 -15.69 -9.87
N GLY A 468 8.78 -16.99 -10.05
CA GLY A 468 9.78 -18.05 -9.92
C GLY A 468 9.85 -18.72 -8.56
N ASN A 469 9.68 -18.01 -7.46
CA ASN A 469 9.66 -18.55 -6.10
C ASN A 469 8.73 -17.80 -5.13
N ARG A 470 7.93 -16.90 -5.64
CA ARG A 470 6.99 -16.07 -4.89
C ARG A 470 5.89 -15.56 -5.79
N PHE A 471 4.82 -15.06 -5.21
CA PHE A 471 3.80 -14.28 -5.89
C PHE A 471 3.99 -12.80 -5.62
N GLU A 472 3.85 -11.99 -6.65
CA GLU A 472 3.87 -10.53 -6.59
C GLU A 472 2.44 -10.01 -6.71
N PHE A 473 1.89 -9.46 -5.63
CA PHE A 473 0.57 -8.83 -5.64
C PHE A 473 0.73 -7.35 -5.96
N ARG A 474 0.55 -7.00 -7.23
CA ARG A 474 0.87 -5.68 -7.83
C ARG A 474 -0.23 -4.64 -7.64
N ALA A 475 -1.44 -5.07 -7.28
CA ALA A 475 -2.60 -4.19 -7.19
C ALA A 475 -2.68 -3.40 -5.87
N VAL A 476 -1.80 -3.65 -4.91
CA VAL A 476 -1.74 -2.91 -3.64
C VAL A 476 -1.28 -1.47 -3.88
N GLY A 477 -1.97 -0.49 -3.29
CA GLY A 477 -1.68 0.93 -3.45
C GLY A 477 -0.54 1.43 -2.56
N SER A 478 0.15 2.49 -2.98
CA SER A 478 1.31 3.05 -2.27
C SER A 478 0.96 3.65 -0.90
N GLU A 479 -0.25 4.15 -0.70
CA GLU A 479 -0.73 4.68 0.58
C GLU A 479 -1.21 3.57 1.53
N ALA A 480 -1.63 2.41 0.99
CA ALA A 480 -2.26 1.34 1.75
C ALA A 480 -1.32 0.69 2.78
N ASN A 481 -1.91 0.20 3.88
CA ASN A 481 -1.24 -0.75 4.77
C ASN A 481 -1.21 -2.14 4.12
N CYS A 482 -0.03 -2.74 3.98
CA CYS A 482 0.14 -4.10 3.43
C CYS A 482 -0.70 -5.16 4.17
N ALA A 483 -0.99 -4.95 5.45
CA ALA A 483 -1.78 -5.88 6.24
C ALA A 483 -3.15 -6.15 5.64
N SER A 484 -3.79 -5.17 5.00
CA SER A 484 -5.11 -5.35 4.38
C SER A 484 -5.12 -6.50 3.36
N ALA A 485 -4.16 -6.49 2.43
CA ALA A 485 -4.01 -7.54 1.43
C ALA A 485 -3.49 -8.86 2.04
N MET A 486 -2.55 -8.77 2.99
CA MET A 486 -1.93 -9.95 3.60
C MET A 486 -2.88 -10.71 4.54
N ILE A 487 -3.80 -10.03 5.23
CA ILE A 487 -4.86 -10.69 6.02
C ILE A 487 -5.72 -11.58 5.11
N VAL A 488 -6.19 -11.03 3.98
CA VAL A 488 -7.05 -11.77 3.06
C VAL A 488 -6.29 -12.91 2.39
N LEU A 489 -5.10 -12.65 1.84
CA LEU A 489 -4.33 -13.64 1.11
C LEU A 489 -3.92 -14.83 2.02
N ASN A 490 -3.36 -14.56 3.19
CA ASN A 490 -2.94 -15.61 4.11
C ASN A 490 -4.14 -16.43 4.64
N THR A 491 -5.29 -15.80 4.88
CA THR A 491 -6.50 -16.51 5.33
C THR A 491 -7.08 -17.38 4.24
N ALA A 492 -7.15 -16.89 2.99
CA ALA A 492 -7.65 -17.63 1.85
C ALA A 492 -6.77 -18.86 1.53
N VAL A 493 -5.45 -18.70 1.61
CA VAL A 493 -4.51 -19.81 1.43
C VAL A 493 -4.59 -20.81 2.59
N ALA A 494 -4.80 -20.34 3.82
CA ALA A 494 -5.00 -21.22 4.96
C ALA A 494 -6.27 -22.07 4.81
N GLU A 495 -7.38 -21.50 4.35
CA GLU A 495 -8.61 -22.23 4.07
C GLU A 495 -8.39 -23.29 2.97
N ALA A 496 -7.77 -22.91 1.84
CA ALA A 496 -7.47 -23.82 0.74
C ALA A 496 -6.60 -25.01 1.18
N LEU A 497 -5.50 -24.74 1.90
CA LEU A 497 -4.62 -25.79 2.42
C LEU A 497 -5.32 -26.72 3.42
N THR A 498 -6.24 -26.17 4.25
CA THR A 498 -7.03 -26.98 5.19
C THR A 498 -8.02 -27.89 4.48
N ASP A 499 -8.69 -27.40 3.43
CA ASP A 499 -9.58 -28.21 2.59
C ASP A 499 -8.80 -29.29 1.83
N PHE A 500 -7.70 -28.91 1.19
CA PHE A 500 -6.79 -29.84 0.53
C PHE A 500 -6.37 -30.99 1.47
N LYS A 501 -5.86 -30.64 2.65
CA LYS A 501 -5.45 -31.63 3.67
C LYS A 501 -6.60 -32.58 4.03
N THR A 502 -7.79 -32.04 4.23
CA THR A 502 -8.99 -32.83 4.59
C THR A 502 -9.35 -33.83 3.49
N ARG A 503 -9.30 -33.42 2.22
CA ARG A 503 -9.61 -34.29 1.06
C ARG A 503 -8.55 -35.37 0.87
N VAL A 504 -7.27 -35.03 0.94
CA VAL A 504 -6.16 -35.99 0.85
C VAL A 504 -6.22 -37.04 1.96
N ASP A 505 -6.41 -36.62 3.23
CA ASP A 505 -6.54 -37.56 4.35
C ASP A 505 -7.74 -38.49 4.20
N ALA A 506 -8.85 -38.00 3.60
CA ALA A 506 -10.02 -38.84 3.34
C ALA A 506 -9.75 -39.94 2.28
N LEU A 507 -8.91 -39.65 1.27
CA LEU A 507 -8.47 -40.65 0.28
C LEU A 507 -7.50 -41.68 0.90
N ILE A 508 -6.52 -41.22 1.66
CA ILE A 508 -5.59 -42.08 2.40
C ILE A 508 -6.35 -43.02 3.34
N ALA A 509 -7.37 -42.52 4.07
CA ALA A 509 -8.21 -43.32 4.94
C ALA A 509 -9.02 -44.41 4.20
N LYS A 510 -9.27 -44.23 2.89
CA LYS A 510 -9.88 -45.27 2.01
C LYS A 510 -8.87 -46.27 1.46
N GLY A 511 -7.58 -46.14 1.73
CA GLY A 511 -6.52 -47.04 1.37
C GLY A 511 -5.68 -46.61 0.15
N GLU A 512 -5.83 -45.36 -0.29
CA GLU A 512 -4.95 -44.81 -1.34
C GLU A 512 -3.55 -44.50 -0.78
N ASP A 513 -2.56 -44.58 -1.64
CA ASP A 513 -1.21 -44.16 -1.31
C ASP A 513 -1.14 -42.61 -1.29
N THR A 514 -0.31 -42.07 -0.41
CA THR A 514 -0.24 -40.59 -0.17
C THR A 514 0.05 -39.80 -1.43
N THR A 515 0.97 -40.26 -2.28
CA THR A 515 1.34 -39.56 -3.52
C THR A 515 0.17 -39.51 -4.50
N SER A 516 -0.50 -40.65 -4.70
CA SER A 516 -1.67 -40.74 -5.58
C SER A 516 -2.82 -39.88 -5.09
N ALA A 517 -3.11 -39.94 -3.80
CA ALA A 517 -4.15 -39.09 -3.17
C ALA A 517 -3.87 -37.58 -3.37
N ILE A 518 -2.62 -37.13 -3.20
CA ILE A 518 -2.20 -35.76 -3.45
C ILE A 518 -2.41 -35.40 -4.93
N ILE A 519 -1.98 -36.25 -5.87
CA ILE A 519 -2.08 -35.99 -7.31
C ILE A 519 -3.55 -35.91 -7.74
N ASP A 520 -4.40 -36.76 -7.21
CA ASP A 520 -5.82 -36.77 -7.55
C ASP A 520 -6.52 -35.48 -7.08
N VAL A 521 -6.27 -35.03 -5.84
CA VAL A 521 -6.83 -33.81 -5.32
C VAL A 521 -6.31 -32.60 -6.12
N ILE A 522 -5.01 -32.51 -6.38
CA ILE A 522 -4.39 -31.43 -7.18
C ILE A 522 -4.97 -31.36 -8.59
N ARG A 523 -5.25 -32.51 -9.22
CA ARG A 523 -5.83 -32.59 -10.57
C ARG A 523 -7.24 -31.98 -10.60
N GLU A 524 -8.04 -32.15 -9.54
CA GLU A 524 -9.35 -31.51 -9.38
C GLU A 524 -9.22 -30.01 -9.15
N ASP A 525 -8.28 -29.61 -8.29
CA ASP A 525 -8.06 -28.22 -7.93
C ASP A 525 -7.52 -27.38 -9.09
N ILE A 526 -6.62 -27.94 -9.91
CA ILE A 526 -6.17 -27.30 -11.16
C ILE A 526 -7.37 -26.98 -12.06
N LYS A 527 -8.31 -27.92 -12.24
CA LYS A 527 -9.53 -27.69 -13.04
C LYS A 527 -10.40 -26.58 -12.44
N THR A 528 -10.53 -26.60 -11.13
CA THR A 528 -11.38 -25.66 -10.38
C THR A 528 -10.83 -24.24 -10.44
N CYS A 529 -9.53 -24.03 -10.19
CA CYS A 529 -8.91 -22.71 -10.17
C CYS A 529 -8.46 -22.20 -11.56
N LYS A 530 -8.58 -23.03 -12.62
CA LYS A 530 -8.19 -22.63 -13.98
C LYS A 530 -8.74 -21.27 -14.45
N PRO A 531 -9.97 -20.87 -14.10
CA PRO A 531 -10.51 -19.55 -14.49
C PRO A 531 -9.68 -18.36 -14.02
N ILE A 532 -8.90 -18.48 -12.92
CA ILE A 532 -8.07 -17.37 -12.42
C ILE A 532 -6.80 -17.16 -13.25
N HIS A 533 -6.35 -18.18 -13.99
CA HIS A 533 -5.13 -18.13 -14.77
C HIS A 533 -5.31 -17.33 -16.05
N PHE A 534 -4.48 -16.29 -16.24
CA PHE A 534 -4.50 -15.46 -17.44
C PHE A 534 -3.11 -14.91 -17.77
N ASP A 535 -2.58 -15.27 -18.93
CA ASP A 535 -1.25 -14.88 -19.42
C ASP A 535 -1.33 -13.77 -20.51
N GLY A 536 -2.54 -13.30 -20.84
CA GLY A 536 -2.78 -12.31 -21.90
C GLY A 536 -2.66 -10.86 -21.47
N ASN A 537 -3.14 -9.95 -22.34
CA ASN A 537 -3.20 -8.51 -22.06
C ASN A 537 -4.39 -8.17 -21.16
N GLY A 538 -4.14 -7.90 -19.89
CA GLY A 538 -5.17 -7.55 -18.90
C GLY A 538 -5.84 -6.17 -19.12
N TYR A 539 -5.34 -5.33 -20.03
CA TYR A 539 -5.96 -4.04 -20.36
C TYR A 539 -7.01 -4.11 -21.48
N SER A 540 -7.16 -5.26 -22.12
CA SER A 540 -8.07 -5.36 -23.27
C SER A 540 -9.53 -5.51 -22.83
N ASP A 541 -10.46 -4.95 -23.62
CA ASP A 541 -11.90 -5.10 -23.39
C ASP A 541 -12.34 -6.57 -23.52
N GLU A 542 -11.68 -7.34 -24.39
CA GLU A 542 -11.93 -8.78 -24.54
C GLU A 542 -11.62 -9.54 -23.26
N TRP A 543 -10.62 -9.09 -22.49
CA TRP A 543 -10.34 -9.69 -21.18
C TRP A 543 -11.47 -9.45 -20.19
N VAL A 544 -12.06 -8.25 -20.15
CA VAL A 544 -13.18 -7.95 -19.26
C VAL A 544 -14.36 -8.87 -19.55
N GLU A 545 -14.70 -9.06 -20.85
CA GLU A 545 -15.77 -9.98 -21.26
C GLU A 545 -15.44 -11.45 -20.90
N GLU A 546 -14.21 -11.85 -21.07
CA GLU A 546 -13.76 -13.21 -20.75
C GLU A 546 -13.76 -13.46 -19.24
N ALA A 547 -13.28 -12.50 -18.44
CA ALA A 547 -13.26 -12.56 -17.00
C ALA A 547 -14.68 -12.72 -16.41
N GLN A 548 -15.65 -11.99 -16.96
CA GLN A 548 -17.07 -12.14 -16.60
C GLN A 548 -17.59 -13.56 -16.91
N LYS A 549 -17.27 -14.10 -18.09
CA LYS A 549 -17.63 -15.48 -18.45
C LYS A 549 -16.99 -16.54 -17.55
N ARG A 550 -15.80 -16.24 -17.04
CA ARG A 550 -15.07 -17.09 -16.08
C ARG A 550 -15.57 -16.95 -14.64
N GLY A 551 -16.51 -16.04 -14.37
CA GLY A 551 -17.06 -15.77 -13.03
C GLY A 551 -16.15 -14.97 -12.12
N LEU A 552 -15.14 -14.26 -12.67
CA LEU A 552 -14.28 -13.36 -11.90
C LEU A 552 -15.00 -12.05 -11.60
N ASP A 553 -14.64 -11.44 -10.47
CA ASP A 553 -15.22 -10.16 -10.07
C ASP A 553 -14.73 -9.01 -10.97
N CYS A 554 -15.63 -8.42 -11.74
CA CYS A 554 -15.36 -7.31 -12.65
C CYS A 554 -15.98 -5.99 -12.17
N GLU A 555 -16.50 -5.92 -10.93
CA GLU A 555 -17.05 -4.68 -10.36
C GLU A 555 -15.97 -3.58 -10.31
N THR A 556 -16.34 -2.35 -10.61
CA THR A 556 -15.46 -1.17 -10.62
C THR A 556 -15.81 -0.13 -9.57
N SER A 557 -17.04 -0.14 -9.05
CA SER A 557 -17.46 0.76 -7.98
C SER A 557 -16.83 0.41 -6.65
N CYS A 558 -15.93 1.25 -6.17
CA CYS A 558 -15.19 1.05 -4.93
C CYS A 558 -16.11 0.77 -3.72
N PRO A 559 -17.20 1.54 -3.46
CA PRO A 559 -18.11 1.23 -2.35
C PRO A 559 -18.84 -0.12 -2.50
N VAL A 560 -19.19 -0.54 -3.73
CA VAL A 560 -19.82 -1.84 -3.99
C VAL A 560 -18.83 -2.98 -3.79
N ILE A 561 -17.57 -2.81 -4.20
CA ILE A 561 -16.51 -3.81 -4.00
C ILE A 561 -16.30 -4.12 -2.51
N PHE A 562 -16.45 -3.16 -1.62
CA PHE A 562 -16.32 -3.40 -0.17
C PHE A 562 -17.35 -4.40 0.38
N GLU A 563 -18.50 -4.58 -0.26
CA GLU A 563 -19.50 -5.58 0.14
C GLU A 563 -18.92 -7.00 0.17
N ARG A 564 -17.88 -7.29 -0.61
CA ARG A 564 -17.23 -8.62 -0.66
C ARG A 564 -16.70 -9.10 0.71
N TYR A 565 -16.43 -8.20 1.63
CA TYR A 565 -16.10 -8.59 3.01
C TYR A 565 -17.29 -9.21 3.76
N LEU A 566 -18.53 -8.92 3.34
CA LEU A 566 -19.78 -9.38 3.95
C LEU A 566 -20.44 -10.51 3.18
N ASP A 567 -19.81 -11.00 2.10
CA ASP A 567 -20.26 -12.20 1.40
C ASP A 567 -20.22 -13.41 2.35
N LYS A 568 -21.15 -14.33 2.20
CA LYS A 568 -21.29 -15.51 3.08
C LYS A 568 -20.00 -16.33 3.13
N ASP A 569 -19.34 -16.50 1.98
CA ASP A 569 -18.12 -17.29 1.89
C ASP A 569 -16.95 -16.57 2.55
N SER A 570 -16.86 -15.24 2.43
CA SER A 570 -15.87 -14.42 3.12
C SER A 570 -16.03 -14.49 4.65
N ILE A 571 -17.26 -14.31 5.16
CA ILE A 571 -17.56 -14.44 6.60
C ILE A 571 -17.17 -15.84 7.07
N LYS A 572 -17.61 -16.89 6.37
CA LYS A 572 -17.31 -18.28 6.72
C LYS A 572 -15.80 -18.53 6.77
N MET A 573 -15.05 -18.07 5.79
CA MET A 573 -13.59 -18.20 5.75
C MET A 573 -12.94 -17.55 6.98
N PHE A 574 -13.25 -16.29 7.26
CA PHE A 574 -12.65 -15.57 8.38
C PHE A 574 -13.00 -16.18 9.75
N GLU A 575 -14.25 -16.63 9.92
CA GLU A 575 -14.70 -17.28 11.18
C GLU A 575 -14.11 -18.68 11.33
N SER A 576 -14.08 -19.50 10.29
CA SER A 576 -13.51 -20.87 10.35
C SER A 576 -12.01 -20.86 10.60
N MET A 577 -11.29 -19.86 10.07
CA MET A 577 -9.86 -19.68 10.31
C MET A 577 -9.55 -18.88 11.60
N ASN A 578 -10.54 -18.49 12.37
CA ASN A 578 -10.42 -17.70 13.61
C ASN A 578 -9.69 -16.34 13.43
N VAL A 579 -9.83 -15.71 12.28
CA VAL A 579 -9.16 -14.44 11.95
C VAL A 579 -10.02 -13.24 12.36
N MET A 580 -11.26 -13.20 11.91
CA MET A 580 -12.23 -12.15 12.24
C MET A 580 -13.64 -12.75 12.41
N LYS A 581 -14.43 -12.16 13.29
CA LYS A 581 -15.85 -12.47 13.44
C LYS A 581 -16.68 -11.58 12.50
N LYS A 582 -17.91 -11.98 12.25
CA LYS A 582 -18.84 -11.23 11.42
C LYS A 582 -18.99 -9.77 11.84
N ASN A 583 -19.15 -9.50 13.15
CA ASN A 583 -19.28 -8.13 13.67
C ASN A 583 -18.01 -7.29 13.45
N GLU A 584 -16.80 -7.89 13.48
CA GLU A 584 -15.55 -7.20 13.15
C GLU A 584 -15.50 -6.84 11.65
N LEU A 585 -16.00 -7.71 10.77
CA LEU A 585 -16.08 -7.46 9.34
C LEU A 585 -17.09 -6.35 9.01
N GLU A 586 -18.28 -6.39 9.60
CA GLU A 586 -19.31 -5.35 9.46
C GLU A 586 -18.76 -3.98 9.86
N ALA A 587 -18.15 -3.90 11.04
CA ALA A 587 -17.57 -2.65 11.53
C ALA A 587 -16.44 -2.10 10.66
N ARG A 588 -15.57 -2.98 10.15
CA ARG A 588 -14.49 -2.57 9.23
C ARG A 588 -15.03 -2.05 7.90
N ASN A 589 -16.11 -2.63 7.40
CA ASN A 589 -16.78 -2.14 6.20
C ASN A 589 -17.42 -0.77 6.40
N GLU A 590 -18.09 -0.56 7.53
CA GLU A 590 -18.60 0.77 7.90
C GLU A 590 -17.49 1.83 7.89
N VAL A 591 -16.31 1.52 8.48
CA VAL A 591 -15.15 2.41 8.45
C VAL A 591 -14.65 2.66 7.02
N LYS A 592 -14.65 1.64 6.15
CA LYS A 592 -14.23 1.80 4.74
C LYS A 592 -15.19 2.72 3.96
N TRP A 593 -16.50 2.54 4.11
CA TRP A 593 -17.51 3.39 3.46
C TRP A 593 -17.46 4.83 3.97
N GLU A 594 -17.34 5.02 5.28
CA GLU A 594 -17.19 6.33 5.89
C GLU A 594 -15.91 7.04 5.39
N THR A 595 -14.78 6.33 5.35
CA THR A 595 -13.50 6.86 4.87
C THR A 595 -13.59 7.25 3.39
N TYR A 596 -14.19 6.39 2.53
CA TYR A 596 -14.44 6.69 1.13
C TYR A 596 -15.25 7.99 0.98
N THR A 597 -16.40 8.05 1.65
CA THR A 597 -17.28 9.23 1.64
C THR A 597 -16.53 10.50 2.05
N LYS A 598 -15.76 10.45 3.13
CA LYS A 598 -15.01 11.62 3.63
C LYS A 598 -13.91 12.06 2.68
N LYS A 599 -13.14 11.15 2.08
CA LYS A 599 -12.12 11.49 1.08
C LYS A 599 -12.76 12.23 -0.11
N ILE A 600 -13.80 11.67 -0.74
CA ILE A 600 -14.49 12.33 -1.86
C ILE A 600 -15.15 13.65 -1.42
N GLN A 601 -15.71 13.73 -0.22
CA GLN A 601 -16.30 14.97 0.31
C GLN A 601 -15.25 16.08 0.45
N ILE A 602 -14.06 15.75 0.95
CA ILE A 602 -12.96 16.71 1.08
C ILE A 602 -12.55 17.21 -0.30
N GLU A 603 -12.31 16.31 -1.25
CA GLU A 603 -11.96 16.66 -2.63
C GLU A 603 -13.01 17.57 -3.28
N ALA A 604 -14.30 17.21 -3.16
CA ALA A 604 -15.40 18.01 -3.71
C ALA A 604 -15.45 19.44 -3.13
N ARG A 605 -15.17 19.59 -1.83
CA ARG A 605 -15.12 20.91 -1.17
C ARG A 605 -13.93 21.72 -1.63
N VAL A 606 -12.76 21.10 -1.73
CA VAL A 606 -11.54 21.76 -2.22
C VAL A 606 -11.69 22.17 -3.67
N MET A 607 -12.27 21.30 -4.53
CA MET A 607 -12.58 21.60 -5.92
C MET A 607 -13.47 22.84 -6.04
N GLY A 608 -14.57 22.89 -5.27
CA GLY A 608 -15.48 24.03 -5.27
C GLY A 608 -14.81 25.33 -4.80
N ASP A 609 -14.03 25.28 -3.74
CA ASP A 609 -13.29 26.45 -3.22
C ASP A 609 -12.29 26.99 -4.24
N LEU A 610 -11.44 26.14 -4.80
CA LEU A 610 -10.46 26.55 -5.80
C LEU A 610 -11.11 27.07 -7.08
N SER A 611 -12.20 26.46 -7.53
CA SER A 611 -12.93 26.92 -8.70
C SER A 611 -13.44 28.35 -8.54
N MET A 612 -14.14 28.60 -7.42
CA MET A 612 -14.81 29.89 -7.18
C MET A 612 -13.85 31.00 -6.76
N ASN A 613 -12.85 30.69 -5.94
CA ASN A 613 -11.97 31.69 -5.33
C ASN A 613 -10.65 31.91 -6.07
N HIS A 614 -10.22 30.97 -6.93
CA HIS A 614 -8.97 31.06 -7.69
C HIS A 614 -9.20 31.09 -9.21
N ILE A 615 -9.85 30.07 -9.76
CA ILE A 615 -9.89 29.87 -11.21
C ILE A 615 -10.79 30.87 -11.92
N ILE A 616 -12.04 31.04 -11.48
CA ILE A 616 -12.99 31.97 -12.10
C ILE A 616 -12.49 33.39 -12.04
N PRO A 617 -12.01 33.95 -10.87
CA PRO A 617 -11.47 35.30 -10.82
C PRO A 617 -10.30 35.53 -11.78
N ILE A 618 -9.38 34.57 -11.92
CA ILE A 618 -8.22 34.68 -12.82
C ILE A 618 -8.67 34.68 -14.28
N ALA A 619 -9.55 33.77 -14.66
CA ALA A 619 -10.07 33.65 -16.03
C ALA A 619 -10.84 34.93 -16.44
N THR A 620 -11.71 35.44 -15.55
CA THR A 620 -12.48 36.66 -15.76
C THR A 620 -11.56 37.89 -15.84
N HIS A 621 -10.49 37.93 -15.05
CA HIS A 621 -9.49 39.02 -15.13
C HIS A 621 -8.82 39.04 -16.51
N TYR A 622 -8.35 37.90 -17.00
CA TYR A 622 -7.74 37.79 -18.33
C TYR A 622 -8.74 38.14 -19.45
N GLN A 623 -9.99 37.66 -19.35
CA GLN A 623 -11.06 38.00 -20.26
C GLN A 623 -11.25 39.52 -20.36
N SER A 624 -11.24 40.21 -19.21
CA SER A 624 -11.34 41.68 -19.15
C SER A 624 -10.17 42.41 -19.82
N GLN A 625 -8.94 41.84 -19.75
CA GLN A 625 -7.77 42.38 -20.45
C GLN A 625 -7.95 42.24 -21.97
N LEU A 626 -8.40 41.09 -22.44
CA LEU A 626 -8.66 40.84 -23.86
C LEU A 626 -9.78 41.74 -24.40
N ALA A 627 -10.87 41.93 -23.63
CA ALA A 627 -11.97 42.81 -24.01
C ALA A 627 -11.51 44.27 -24.15
N LYS A 628 -10.68 44.77 -23.22
CA LYS A 628 -10.06 46.10 -23.30
C LYS A 628 -9.19 46.23 -24.57
N ASN A 629 -8.41 45.20 -24.90
CA ASN A 629 -7.61 45.18 -26.13
C ASN A 629 -8.51 45.29 -27.37
N VAL A 630 -9.58 44.49 -27.45
CA VAL A 630 -10.54 44.54 -28.55
C VAL A 630 -11.11 45.96 -28.69
N GLN A 631 -11.59 46.56 -27.58
CA GLN A 631 -12.13 47.92 -27.59
C GLN A 631 -11.10 48.96 -28.11
N SER A 632 -9.85 48.88 -27.68
CA SER A 632 -8.76 49.75 -28.11
C SER A 632 -8.50 49.65 -29.61
N MET A 633 -8.56 48.45 -30.17
CA MET A 633 -8.36 48.20 -31.62
C MET A 633 -9.47 48.84 -32.45
N TYR A 634 -10.73 48.85 -31.95
CA TYR A 634 -11.84 49.54 -32.62
C TYR A 634 -11.74 51.06 -32.57
N VAL A 635 -11.00 51.62 -31.62
CA VAL A 635 -10.70 53.03 -31.55
C VAL A 635 -9.62 53.44 -32.57
N ILE A 636 -8.64 52.56 -32.81
CA ILE A 636 -7.48 52.87 -33.62
C ILE A 636 -7.72 52.59 -35.14
N PHE A 637 -8.48 51.53 -35.46
CA PHE A 637 -8.64 51.06 -36.85
C PHE A 637 -10.11 51.14 -37.32
N PRO A 638 -10.35 51.24 -38.63
CA PRO A 638 -11.70 51.06 -39.20
C PRO A 638 -12.33 49.72 -38.80
N LYS A 639 -13.65 49.70 -38.64
CA LYS A 639 -14.44 48.57 -38.08
C LYS A 639 -14.07 47.21 -38.70
N GLU A 640 -14.00 47.10 -40.00
CA GLU A 640 -13.68 45.85 -40.68
C GLU A 640 -12.25 45.34 -40.38
N LYS A 641 -11.29 46.27 -40.36
CA LYS A 641 -9.91 45.95 -40.01
C LYS A 641 -9.76 45.59 -38.54
N ALA A 642 -10.42 46.33 -37.65
CA ALA A 642 -10.44 46.02 -36.23
C ALA A 642 -11.05 44.62 -35.98
N ALA A 643 -12.19 44.29 -36.58
CA ALA A 643 -12.85 42.98 -36.45
C ALA A 643 -11.91 41.84 -36.96
N SER A 644 -11.20 42.03 -38.09
CA SER A 644 -10.24 41.03 -38.58
C SER A 644 -9.06 40.83 -37.63
N LEU A 645 -8.47 41.90 -37.10
CA LEU A 645 -7.32 41.85 -36.21
C LEU A 645 -7.65 41.28 -34.80
N THR A 646 -8.90 41.41 -34.36
CA THR A 646 -9.35 40.99 -33.00
C THR A 646 -10.13 39.69 -32.99
N SER A 647 -10.38 39.06 -34.16
CA SER A 647 -11.23 37.86 -34.27
C SER A 647 -10.80 36.71 -33.35
N ARG A 648 -9.49 36.51 -33.17
CA ARG A 648 -8.97 35.51 -32.24
C ARG A 648 -9.24 35.86 -30.80
N ASN A 649 -9.03 37.13 -30.41
CA ASN A 649 -9.29 37.58 -29.03
C ASN A 649 -10.77 37.45 -28.67
N VAL A 650 -11.68 37.73 -29.61
CA VAL A 650 -13.12 37.54 -29.39
C VAL A 650 -13.45 36.07 -29.14
N LYS A 651 -12.90 35.14 -29.93
CA LYS A 651 -13.08 33.70 -29.72
C LYS A 651 -12.59 33.25 -28.34
N ILE A 652 -11.45 33.75 -27.88
CA ILE A 652 -10.91 33.42 -26.56
C ILE A 652 -11.82 33.99 -25.47
N ILE A 653 -12.34 35.20 -25.63
CA ILE A 653 -13.31 35.81 -24.71
C ILE A 653 -14.57 34.96 -24.59
N GLU A 654 -15.11 34.49 -25.73
CA GLU A 654 -16.28 33.61 -25.77
C GLU A 654 -16.00 32.27 -25.09
N GLU A 655 -14.86 31.65 -25.37
CA GLU A 655 -14.45 30.37 -24.75
C GLU A 655 -14.27 30.50 -23.24
N ILE A 656 -13.64 31.58 -22.74
CA ILE A 656 -13.50 31.83 -21.30
C ILE A 656 -14.89 31.98 -20.65
N ALA A 657 -15.80 32.74 -21.27
CA ALA A 657 -17.16 32.93 -20.76
C ALA A 657 -17.93 31.60 -20.65
N GLU A 658 -17.89 30.77 -21.69
CA GLU A 658 -18.53 29.44 -21.70
C GLU A 658 -17.96 28.53 -20.61
N ARG A 659 -16.64 28.43 -20.52
CA ARG A 659 -15.98 27.56 -19.53
C ARG A 659 -16.20 28.01 -18.09
N THR A 660 -16.13 29.31 -17.81
CA THR A 660 -16.42 29.85 -16.48
C THR A 660 -17.87 29.60 -16.08
N GLN A 661 -18.83 29.75 -16.98
CA GLN A 661 -20.24 29.44 -16.75
C GLN A 661 -20.42 27.94 -16.46
N ASN A 662 -19.77 27.06 -17.22
CA ASN A 662 -19.82 25.62 -16.99
C ASN A 662 -19.22 25.21 -15.64
N ILE A 663 -18.14 25.90 -15.20
CA ILE A 663 -17.55 25.67 -13.88
C ILE A 663 -18.51 26.13 -12.76
N GLU A 664 -19.11 27.32 -12.88
CA GLU A 664 -20.07 27.82 -11.89
C GLU A 664 -21.26 26.89 -11.75
N THR A 665 -21.89 26.50 -12.86
CA THR A 665 -23.00 25.53 -12.87
C THR A 665 -22.58 24.19 -12.30
N GLY A 666 -21.41 23.67 -12.71
CA GLY A 666 -20.89 22.39 -12.21
C GLY A 666 -20.65 22.43 -10.70
N VAL A 667 -20.13 23.54 -10.14
CA VAL A 667 -19.94 23.69 -8.70
C VAL A 667 -21.27 23.77 -7.94
N GLU A 668 -22.28 24.44 -8.48
CA GLU A 668 -23.62 24.45 -7.89
C GLU A 668 -24.22 23.03 -7.86
N GLU A 669 -24.16 22.31 -8.97
CA GLU A 669 -24.61 20.91 -9.06
C GLU A 669 -23.82 19.98 -8.13
N LEU A 670 -22.50 20.15 -8.00
CA LEU A 670 -21.62 19.41 -7.09
C LEU A 670 -22.04 19.63 -5.62
N VAL A 671 -22.32 20.88 -5.24
CA VAL A 671 -22.77 21.23 -3.89
C VAL A 671 -24.13 20.59 -3.59
N ASP A 672 -25.07 20.62 -4.55
CA ASP A 672 -26.41 20.06 -4.36
C ASP A 672 -26.38 18.54 -4.33
N ALA A 673 -25.61 17.87 -5.20
CA ALA A 673 -25.40 16.41 -5.15
C ALA A 673 -24.84 15.99 -3.78
N ARG A 674 -23.83 16.70 -3.28
CA ARG A 674 -23.24 16.45 -1.96
C ARG A 674 -24.23 16.66 -0.82
N LYS A 675 -25.09 17.72 -0.88
CA LYS A 675 -26.14 17.94 0.14
C LYS A 675 -27.19 16.83 0.13
N VAL A 676 -27.54 16.29 -1.05
CA VAL A 676 -28.47 15.16 -1.17
C VAL A 676 -27.84 13.90 -0.58
N ALA A 677 -26.61 13.56 -0.98
CA ALA A 677 -25.89 12.40 -0.47
C ALA A 677 -25.72 12.44 1.07
N ASN A 678 -25.43 13.62 1.64
CA ASN A 678 -25.26 13.79 3.09
C ASN A 678 -26.54 13.54 3.92
N LYS A 679 -27.73 13.52 3.31
CA LYS A 679 -28.98 13.20 4.00
C LYS A 679 -29.21 11.69 4.16
N ILE A 680 -28.44 10.88 3.46
CA ILE A 680 -28.50 9.42 3.57
C ILE A 680 -27.83 9.04 4.90
N GLU A 681 -28.54 8.32 5.76
CA GLU A 681 -28.02 7.89 7.07
C GLU A 681 -27.14 6.64 6.94
N ASP A 682 -27.50 5.71 6.08
CA ASP A 682 -26.74 4.50 5.83
C ASP A 682 -25.41 4.84 5.11
N GLU A 683 -24.28 4.47 5.71
CA GLU A 683 -22.95 4.83 5.21
C GLU A 683 -22.61 4.13 3.89
N HIS A 684 -23.10 2.92 3.66
CA HIS A 684 -22.94 2.21 2.38
C HIS A 684 -23.65 2.93 1.24
N LEU A 685 -24.95 3.20 1.41
CA LEU A 685 -25.74 3.91 0.40
C LEU A 685 -25.23 5.34 0.18
N LYS A 686 -24.73 5.99 1.23
CA LYS A 686 -24.09 7.30 1.13
C LYS A 686 -22.82 7.23 0.29
N ALA A 687 -21.96 6.24 0.52
CA ALA A 687 -20.73 6.04 -0.25
C ALA A 687 -21.03 5.79 -1.73
N ILE A 688 -22.06 4.97 -2.05
CA ILE A 688 -22.55 4.78 -3.43
C ILE A 688 -23.03 6.11 -4.04
N ALA A 689 -23.82 6.89 -3.31
CA ALA A 689 -24.28 8.19 -3.80
C ALA A 689 -23.11 9.15 -4.08
N TYR A 690 -22.08 9.16 -3.24
CA TYR A 690 -20.85 9.93 -3.48
C TYR A 690 -20.10 9.46 -4.73
N HIS A 691 -20.00 8.15 -4.93
CA HIS A 691 -19.38 7.57 -6.12
C HIS A 691 -20.14 7.93 -7.40
N ASP A 692 -21.47 7.74 -7.41
CA ASP A 692 -22.27 7.81 -8.62
C ASP A 692 -22.67 9.25 -9.02
N THR A 693 -22.78 10.16 -8.03
CA THR A 693 -23.34 11.50 -8.28
C THR A 693 -22.37 12.65 -7.97
N VAL A 694 -21.46 12.49 -6.99
CA VAL A 694 -20.54 13.55 -6.59
C VAL A 694 -19.22 13.46 -7.38
N ALA A 695 -18.59 12.30 -7.40
CA ALA A 695 -17.28 12.13 -8.04
C ALA A 695 -17.31 12.47 -9.56
N PRO A 696 -18.31 12.07 -10.36
CA PRO A 696 -18.35 12.42 -11.79
C PRO A 696 -18.42 13.94 -12.04
N LYS A 697 -19.08 14.69 -11.16
CA LYS A 697 -19.16 16.16 -11.30
C LYS A 697 -17.78 16.83 -11.11
N MET A 698 -16.93 16.26 -10.29
CA MET A 698 -15.56 16.79 -10.13
C MET A 698 -14.75 16.63 -11.43
N GLU A 699 -14.91 15.53 -12.14
CA GLU A 699 -14.21 15.30 -13.42
C GLU A 699 -14.72 16.26 -14.52
N GLU A 700 -16.01 16.55 -14.55
CA GLU A 700 -16.60 17.54 -15.47
C GLU A 700 -16.02 18.95 -15.20
N ILE A 701 -15.95 19.37 -13.93
CA ILE A 701 -15.38 20.65 -13.53
C ILE A 701 -13.87 20.69 -13.87
N ARG A 702 -13.13 19.64 -13.53
CA ARG A 702 -11.72 19.50 -13.84
C ARG A 702 -11.44 19.73 -15.32
N TYR A 703 -12.21 19.09 -16.21
CA TYR A 703 -12.06 19.24 -17.66
C TYR A 703 -12.12 20.71 -18.09
N GLN A 704 -13.07 21.48 -17.55
CA GLN A 704 -13.21 22.91 -17.89
C GLN A 704 -12.01 23.74 -17.39
N ILE A 705 -11.54 23.45 -16.17
CA ILE A 705 -10.41 24.14 -15.57
C ILE A 705 -9.12 23.86 -16.33
N ASP A 706 -8.87 22.61 -16.68
CA ASP A 706 -7.65 22.19 -17.41
C ASP A 706 -7.59 22.83 -18.80
N LYS A 707 -8.75 23.08 -19.44
CA LYS A 707 -8.81 23.86 -20.68
C LYS A 707 -8.52 25.35 -20.47
N LEU A 708 -9.02 25.96 -19.37
CA LEU A 708 -8.69 27.34 -19.01
C LEU A 708 -7.20 27.52 -18.75
N GLU A 709 -6.52 26.54 -18.16
CA GLU A 709 -5.08 26.57 -17.91
C GLU A 709 -4.24 26.76 -19.20
N LEU A 710 -4.75 26.27 -20.33
CA LEU A 710 -4.10 26.44 -21.66
C LEU A 710 -4.34 27.81 -22.29
N ILE A 711 -5.42 28.50 -21.91
CA ILE A 711 -5.87 29.72 -22.56
C ILE A 711 -5.46 30.96 -21.79
N VAL A 712 -5.58 30.90 -20.45
CA VAL A 712 -5.29 32.05 -19.58
C VAL A 712 -3.79 32.35 -19.61
N ALA A 713 -3.44 33.64 -19.67
CA ALA A 713 -2.06 34.10 -19.68
C ALA A 713 -1.28 33.53 -18.49
N ASP A 714 -0.12 32.97 -18.77
CA ASP A 714 0.69 32.21 -17.81
C ASP A 714 1.08 33.03 -16.57
N GLU A 715 1.30 34.34 -16.76
CA GLU A 715 1.60 35.31 -15.69
C GLU A 715 0.46 35.52 -14.70
N LEU A 716 -0.78 35.23 -15.11
CA LEU A 716 -1.96 35.38 -14.24
C LEU A 716 -2.32 34.06 -13.53
N TRP A 717 -1.89 32.91 -14.06
CA TRP A 717 -2.20 31.62 -13.48
C TRP A 717 -1.43 31.40 -12.18
N THR A 718 -2.14 31.30 -11.05
CA THR A 718 -1.53 31.31 -9.71
C THR A 718 -1.10 29.95 -9.19
N LEU A 719 -1.67 28.85 -9.70
CA LEU A 719 -1.35 27.50 -9.23
C LEU A 719 -0.11 26.95 -9.98
N PRO A 720 0.86 26.31 -9.30
CA PRO A 720 1.94 25.59 -9.96
C PRO A 720 1.41 24.56 -10.96
N LYS A 721 1.96 24.56 -12.16
CA LYS A 721 1.60 23.66 -13.25
C LYS A 721 2.36 22.34 -13.16
N TYR A 722 1.90 21.29 -13.85
CA TYR A 722 2.56 19.99 -13.88
C TYR A 722 4.04 20.08 -14.29
N ARG A 723 4.38 20.93 -15.26
CA ARG A 723 5.78 21.16 -15.66
C ARG A 723 6.69 21.64 -14.53
N GLU A 724 6.13 22.31 -13.52
CA GLU A 724 6.88 22.80 -12.37
C GLU A 724 6.91 21.73 -11.25
N LEU A 725 5.77 21.11 -10.99
CA LEU A 725 5.63 20.08 -9.96
C LEU A 725 6.45 18.82 -10.25
N LEU A 726 6.60 18.45 -11.53
CA LEU A 726 7.21 17.19 -11.96
C LEU A 726 8.67 17.34 -12.41
N PHE A 727 9.15 18.55 -12.74
CA PHE A 727 10.47 18.72 -13.33
C PHE A 727 11.41 19.65 -12.54
N ILE A 728 10.97 20.25 -11.44
CA ILE A 728 11.84 21.00 -10.52
C ILE A 728 12.27 20.05 -9.39
N ARG A 729 13.57 19.76 -9.33
CA ARG A 729 14.15 18.75 -8.42
C ARG A 729 15.40 19.30 -7.72
#